data_ed5bc7c1a8b3968bded19490081e97f6
#
_entry.id   ed5bc7c1a8b3968bded19490081e97f6
#
_cell.length_a   1.000
_cell.length_b   1.000
_cell.length_c   1.000
_cell.angle_alpha   90.00
_cell.angle_beta   90.00
_cell.angle_gamma   90.00
#
_symmetry.space_group_name_H-M   'P 1'
#
loop_
_entity.id
_entity.type
_entity.pdbx_description
1 polymer ?
#
loop_
_entity_poly.entity_id
_entity_poly.type
_entity_poly.pdbx_seq_one_letter_code
_entity_poly.pdbx_strand_id
1 'polypeptide(L)'
;MAKSSSKKAASDKKFLSGSNSDVSTLLRDDTTSPENSVALNYEHETSETSDGYLGSLVPDVLDFRDRIYNPSLRALPPQIHPPLYLNILDQKTEGACAGFALAAVLNLLARKQGREDVVSARMLYEMAKKFDDWPGEDYVGASCRGAIKGLFNMGVCSNADWPFTANKPGQLTAYRAEEARRVTIGAYYRVSLSIADFHAALNETGAIYVSAMIHKGWAMNQITKGKINWRNTYSPTGGHAFAIVGYDATGFYVQNSRGEDWGNKGVAHWSYEDWQDNIRDAWVFQLALPTPQVFPGFAREAISVGVSVQRAPRRNEIMGHFVHLDDGNFYNSGRYFSSLEDVAETAKRVANSSSYDHILFYAHDSFSSPKACAQKIAAMQPVFKANRIYAYHFMYSSGFVDDVKSLLADRSEASEARLGSGHELSDRLVETLLGRSGRALWREMKYGAESGFTPKGDGAKVANTFLQYLSESSRGLRAKKIHLAGHSAGSLLLGHLLNSLVEHNAKPQIATVSLMAPTLTLDTYAAMYRPKMSNIDDMTVYNLSDQLELEDNVAGIYGKSILHLISRVLEEGCSDGTVAPLLGLSRDVEEENIENIDDVDFVISQGDAQRNKNSTSRRHGDFERDPATMNHILRRILGQRPTIRFRTDHFGSFSD
;
A
#
# COMPACT_ATOMS: atom_id res chain seq x y z
N MET A 1 48.17 43.02 -49.51
CA MET A 1 47.64 44.30 -50.05
C MET A 1 46.30 44.50 -49.35
N ALA A 2 46.30 45.37 -48.42
CA ALA A 2 45.62 46.63 -48.28
C ALA A 2 44.18 46.46 -47.80
N LYS A 3 43.89 46.74 -46.53
CA LYS A 3 43.50 48.03 -45.89
C LYS A 3 42.14 48.49 -46.46
N SER A 4 41.11 48.88 -45.67
CA SER A 4 41.05 49.79 -44.53
C SER A 4 39.60 49.79 -44.02
N SER A 5 39.33 49.76 -42.71
CA SER A 5 39.02 50.94 -41.88
C SER A 5 37.63 51.57 -42.18
N SER A 6 36.78 51.88 -41.30
CA SER A 6 36.67 52.42 -39.95
C SER A 6 35.28 53.03 -39.83
N LYS A 7 34.65 53.14 -38.80
CA LYS A 7 34.49 54.00 -37.63
C LYS A 7 33.07 53.92 -37.10
N LYS A 8 32.93 53.57 -35.85
CA LYS A 8 32.59 54.39 -34.70
C LYS A 8 31.28 55.20 -34.76
N ALA A 9 30.34 54.82 -33.90
CA ALA A 9 29.83 55.77 -32.92
C ALA A 9 29.24 55.03 -31.71
N ALA A 10 29.72 55.38 -30.59
CA ALA A 10 29.27 54.98 -29.27
C ALA A 10 28.21 55.97 -28.78
N SER A 11 27.26 55.54 -28.00
CA SER A 11 26.79 56.33 -26.83
C SER A 11 26.07 55.42 -25.86
N ASP A 12 26.72 55.28 -24.77
CA ASP A 12 26.31 55.48 -23.40
C ASP A 12 25.35 54.50 -22.74
N LYS A 13 26.03 53.83 -21.85
CA LYS A 13 25.58 53.11 -20.67
C LYS A 13 24.66 53.93 -19.78
N LYS A 14 23.71 53.21 -19.17
CA LYS A 14 23.51 53.31 -17.71
C LYS A 14 23.18 51.96 -17.12
N PHE A 15 24.08 51.46 -16.32
CA PHE A 15 23.84 50.42 -15.30
C PHE A 15 22.83 50.95 -14.30
N LEU A 16 21.77 50.15 -14.03
CA LEU A 16 21.08 50.18 -12.78
C LEU A 16 20.85 48.76 -12.34
N SER A 17 21.55 48.34 -11.30
CA SER A 17 21.29 47.23 -10.45
C SER A 17 19.87 47.36 -9.87
N GLY A 18 18.99 46.43 -10.19
CA GLY A 18 17.65 46.29 -9.62
C GLY A 18 17.43 44.84 -9.25
N SER A 19 17.33 44.63 -7.95
CA SER A 19 17.06 43.41 -7.24
C SER A 19 16.01 42.53 -7.90
N ASN A 20 16.26 41.20 -7.93
CA ASN A 20 15.29 40.15 -8.12
C ASN A 20 14.22 40.19 -7.02
N SER A 21 13.10 40.81 -7.29
CA SER A 21 11.82 40.61 -6.63
C SER A 21 10.79 41.19 -7.58
N ASP A 22 10.11 40.32 -8.36
CA ASP A 22 8.84 40.58 -9.03
C ASP A 22 8.65 39.72 -10.28
N VAL A 23 8.70 38.38 -10.10
CA VAL A 23 8.15 37.44 -11.10
C VAL A 23 7.06 36.55 -10.51
N SER A 24 6.73 36.70 -9.23
CA SER A 24 5.67 35.92 -8.58
C SER A 24 4.28 36.60 -8.50
N THR A 25 4.10 37.74 -9.16
CA THR A 25 2.88 38.55 -8.99
C THR A 25 2.03 38.68 -10.26
N LEU A 26 2.26 37.87 -11.30
CA LEU A 26 1.50 37.96 -12.55
C LEU A 26 0.77 36.68 -12.97
N LEU A 27 0.51 35.77 -12.03
CA LEU A 27 -0.43 34.64 -12.23
C LEU A 27 -1.41 34.53 -11.05
N ARG A 28 -2.18 35.59 -10.84
CA ARG A 28 -3.42 35.51 -10.07
C ARG A 28 -4.53 35.97 -10.99
N ASP A 29 -5.13 35.03 -11.70
CA ASP A 29 -6.48 35.19 -12.23
C ASP A 29 -7.47 34.64 -11.19
N ASP A 30 -8.41 35.52 -10.87
CA ASP A 30 -9.54 35.28 -9.99
C ASP A 30 -10.42 34.15 -10.47
N THR A 31 -10.42 33.00 -9.79
CA THR A 31 -11.61 32.16 -9.69
C THR A 31 -11.80 31.82 -8.21
N THR A 32 -12.73 32.54 -7.63
CA THR A 32 -13.23 32.34 -6.27
C THR A 32 -13.89 30.99 -6.13
N SER A 33 -13.24 30.09 -5.40
CA SER A 33 -13.87 28.98 -4.70
C SER A 33 -13.57 29.14 -3.21
N PRO A 34 -14.55 28.98 -2.33
CA PRO A 34 -14.32 29.19 -0.90
C PRO A 34 -13.74 27.93 -0.28
N GLU A 35 -12.45 27.72 -0.36
CA GLU A 35 -11.75 26.79 0.51
C GLU A 35 -11.16 27.55 1.71
N ASN A 36 -11.98 27.70 2.75
CA ASN A 36 -11.50 27.98 4.07
C ASN A 36 -10.90 26.71 4.68
N SER A 37 -9.76 26.26 4.16
CA SER A 37 -8.84 25.43 4.91
C SER A 37 -7.97 26.37 5.76
N VAL A 38 -8.34 26.56 7.01
CA VAL A 38 -7.45 27.11 8.02
C VAL A 38 -6.35 26.08 8.24
N ALA A 39 -5.28 26.17 7.47
CA ALA A 39 -4.04 25.50 7.77
C ALA A 39 -3.49 26.17 9.04
N LEU A 40 -3.75 25.58 10.19
CA LEU A 40 -3.06 25.93 11.42
C LEU A 40 -1.61 25.46 11.28
N ASN A 41 -0.73 26.40 10.90
CA ASN A 41 0.70 26.21 11.03
C ASN A 41 1.02 26.06 12.51
N TYR A 42 1.13 24.82 12.98
CA TYR A 42 1.73 24.53 14.28
C TYR A 42 3.25 24.56 14.11
N GLU A 43 3.87 25.69 14.41
CA GLU A 43 5.30 25.72 14.70
C GLU A 43 5.55 24.82 15.92
N HIS A 44 6.38 23.82 15.77
CA HIS A 44 6.82 22.94 16.84
C HIS A 44 7.73 23.74 17.81
N GLU A 45 7.14 24.46 18.74
CA GLU A 45 7.87 24.84 19.94
C GLU A 45 7.97 23.61 20.84
N THR A 46 9.13 22.96 20.83
CA THR A 46 9.51 21.96 21.82
C THR A 46 9.73 22.63 23.17
N SER A 47 8.67 22.83 23.94
CA SER A 47 8.81 23.23 25.33
C SER A 47 8.98 21.99 26.19
N GLU A 48 10.23 21.73 26.61
CA GLU A 48 10.49 20.81 27.73
C GLU A 48 9.82 21.35 28.97
N THR A 49 8.73 20.72 29.41
CA THR A 49 8.23 20.92 30.76
C THR A 49 9.11 20.13 31.73
N SER A 50 9.28 20.59 32.96
CA SER A 50 10.12 19.99 34.00
C SER A 50 9.86 18.49 34.28
N ASP A 51 8.83 17.91 33.69
CA ASP A 51 8.45 16.49 33.77
C ASP A 51 8.75 15.70 32.50
N GLY A 52 9.48 16.27 31.53
CA GLY A 52 9.96 15.56 30.33
C GLY A 52 8.87 15.09 29.35
N TYR A 53 7.70 15.74 29.35
CA TYR A 53 6.57 15.32 28.52
C TYR A 53 6.23 16.28 27.39
N LEU A 54 6.45 15.82 26.18
CA LEU A 54 5.97 16.43 24.95
C LEU A 54 4.63 15.77 24.57
N GLY A 55 3.59 16.57 24.38
CA GLY A 55 2.39 16.10 23.69
C GLY A 55 2.74 15.86 22.23
N SER A 56 2.72 14.60 21.81
CA SER A 56 3.23 14.15 20.51
C SER A 56 2.12 13.66 19.57
N LEU A 57 0.86 13.89 19.90
CA LEU A 57 -0.25 13.45 19.08
C LEU A 57 -0.57 14.47 18.00
N VAL A 58 -0.74 14.01 16.77
CA VAL A 58 -1.23 14.79 15.63
C VAL A 58 -2.75 14.69 15.59
N PRO A 59 -3.51 15.81 15.51
CA PRO A 59 -4.95 15.79 15.33
C PRO A 59 -5.35 15.10 14.01
N ASP A 60 -6.45 14.34 14.04
CA ASP A 60 -6.97 13.69 12.84
C ASP A 60 -7.57 14.72 11.85
N VAL A 61 -7.23 14.60 10.58
CA VAL A 61 -7.90 15.33 9.50
C VAL A 61 -9.32 14.77 9.32
N LEU A 62 -10.29 15.65 9.07
CA LEU A 62 -11.67 15.23 8.77
C LEU A 62 -11.69 14.44 7.45
N ASP A 63 -12.23 13.23 7.49
CA ASP A 63 -12.39 12.37 6.33
C ASP A 63 -13.88 12.08 6.10
N PHE A 64 -14.40 12.39 4.91
CA PHE A 64 -15.80 12.14 4.56
C PHE A 64 -16.17 10.64 4.55
N ARG A 65 -15.20 9.75 4.57
CA ARG A 65 -15.38 8.29 4.66
C ARG A 65 -15.58 7.81 6.09
N ASP A 66 -15.42 8.67 7.09
CA ASP A 66 -15.65 8.31 8.49
C ASP A 66 -17.11 7.97 8.72
N ARG A 67 -17.34 6.82 9.31
CA ARG A 67 -18.67 6.45 9.76
C ARG A 67 -18.94 7.16 11.09
N ILE A 68 -19.98 7.96 11.10
CA ILE A 68 -20.40 8.65 12.32
C ILE A 68 -21.19 7.67 13.21
N TYR A 69 -20.88 7.70 14.50
CA TYR A 69 -21.62 6.96 15.51
C TYR A 69 -23.03 7.56 15.66
N ASN A 70 -24.06 6.72 15.54
CA ASN A 70 -25.44 7.09 15.80
C ASN A 70 -25.90 6.40 17.07
N PRO A 71 -26.11 7.14 18.18
CA PRO A 71 -26.54 6.57 19.44
C PRO A 71 -27.95 5.97 19.35
N SER A 72 -28.18 4.86 20.05
CA SER A 72 -29.51 4.35 20.24
C SER A 72 -30.28 5.23 21.24
N LEU A 73 -31.59 5.46 20.97
CA LEU A 73 -32.46 6.21 21.86
C LEU A 73 -32.76 5.39 23.11
N ARG A 74 -31.97 5.58 24.16
CA ARG A 74 -32.17 4.93 25.49
C ARG A 74 -32.08 5.97 26.60
N ALA A 75 -32.75 5.71 27.70
CA ALA A 75 -32.55 6.47 28.92
C ALA A 75 -31.15 6.19 29.47
N LEU A 76 -30.34 7.23 29.62
CA LEU A 76 -28.98 7.13 30.12
C LEU A 76 -28.95 7.27 31.66
N PRO A 77 -28.13 6.48 32.37
CA PRO A 77 -27.90 6.68 33.79
C PRO A 77 -27.21 8.03 34.03
N PRO A 78 -27.42 8.68 35.17
CA PRO A 78 -26.84 9.99 35.48
C PRO A 78 -25.31 9.93 35.64
N GLN A 79 -24.75 8.76 35.86
CA GLN A 79 -23.30 8.55 36.02
C GLN A 79 -22.89 7.12 35.66
N ILE A 80 -21.65 6.97 35.20
CA ILE A 80 -20.95 5.69 35.07
C ILE A 80 -19.61 5.82 35.77
N HIS A 81 -19.37 5.01 36.77
CA HIS A 81 -18.07 4.97 37.46
C HIS A 81 -17.05 4.17 36.65
N PRO A 82 -15.75 4.55 36.73
CA PRO A 82 -14.68 3.76 36.11
C PRO A 82 -14.70 2.31 36.62
N PRO A 83 -14.55 1.31 35.76
CA PRO A 83 -14.46 -0.09 36.19
C PRO A 83 -13.26 -0.34 37.12
N LEU A 84 -13.41 -1.21 38.10
CA LEU A 84 -12.36 -1.54 39.05
C LEU A 84 -11.18 -2.35 38.44
N TYR A 85 -11.38 -2.93 37.27
CA TYR A 85 -10.44 -3.83 36.60
C TYR A 85 -9.73 -3.17 35.42
N LEU A 86 -9.48 -1.88 35.47
CA LEU A 86 -8.71 -1.19 34.44
C LEU A 86 -7.25 -1.70 34.41
N ASN A 87 -6.76 -1.94 33.23
CA ASN A 87 -5.33 -2.22 33.01
C ASN A 87 -4.61 -0.88 32.79
N ILE A 88 -3.91 -0.41 33.81
CA ILE A 88 -3.19 0.87 33.75
C ILE A 88 -1.81 0.66 33.15
N LEU A 89 -1.56 1.34 32.03
CA LEU A 89 -0.32 1.24 31.28
C LEU A 89 0.56 2.47 31.52
N ASP A 90 1.87 2.35 31.22
CA ASP A 90 2.84 3.43 31.34
C ASP A 90 3.72 3.52 30.09
N GLN A 91 3.53 4.59 29.31
CA GLN A 91 4.31 4.87 28.09
C GLN A 91 5.68 5.48 28.36
N LYS A 92 6.02 5.76 29.62
CA LYS A 92 7.24 6.45 30.02
C LYS A 92 7.42 7.79 29.27
N THR A 93 8.60 8.01 28.71
CA THR A 93 8.97 9.24 27.98
C THR A 93 8.76 9.15 26.47
N GLU A 94 8.27 8.03 25.96
CA GLU A 94 8.07 7.85 24.51
C GLU A 94 6.71 8.41 24.07
N GLY A 95 6.66 9.05 22.89
CA GLY A 95 5.44 9.64 22.31
C GLY A 95 4.42 8.61 21.79
N ALA A 96 4.20 7.54 22.55
CA ALA A 96 3.40 6.38 22.16
C ALA A 96 1.94 6.43 22.61
N CYS A 97 1.42 7.59 23.04
CA CYS A 97 0.10 7.74 23.66
C CYS A 97 -1.05 7.17 22.80
N ALA A 98 -1.01 7.33 21.47
CA ALA A 98 -2.01 6.77 20.56
C ALA A 98 -2.12 5.24 20.70
N GLY A 99 -1.01 4.53 20.70
CA GLY A 99 -0.99 3.07 20.90
C GLY A 99 -1.44 2.64 22.30
N PHE A 100 -1.02 3.37 23.33
CA PHE A 100 -1.35 3.06 24.72
C PHE A 100 -2.82 3.30 25.04
N ALA A 101 -3.38 4.41 24.60
CA ALA A 101 -4.79 4.71 24.79
C ALA A 101 -5.70 3.72 24.06
N LEU A 102 -5.31 3.32 22.83
CA LEU A 102 -6.03 2.29 22.11
C LEU A 102 -5.94 0.93 22.82
N ALA A 103 -4.75 0.56 23.33
CA ALA A 103 -4.58 -0.66 24.12
C ALA A 103 -5.47 -0.66 25.38
N ALA A 104 -5.57 0.48 26.08
CA ALA A 104 -6.43 0.61 27.26
C ALA A 104 -7.91 0.33 26.93
N VAL A 105 -8.41 0.91 25.81
CA VAL A 105 -9.78 0.66 25.34
C VAL A 105 -9.98 -0.81 24.97
N LEU A 106 -9.07 -1.40 24.18
CA LEU A 106 -9.17 -2.80 23.74
C LEU A 106 -9.13 -3.78 24.91
N ASN A 107 -8.25 -3.57 25.89
CA ASN A 107 -8.15 -4.39 27.09
C ASN A 107 -9.46 -4.33 27.92
N LEU A 108 -10.05 -3.13 28.04
CA LEU A 108 -11.34 -2.99 28.73
C LEU A 108 -12.47 -3.69 28.00
N LEU A 109 -12.56 -3.54 26.67
CA LEU A 109 -13.57 -4.21 25.85
C LEU A 109 -13.41 -5.74 25.88
N ALA A 110 -12.17 -6.23 25.85
CA ALA A 110 -11.88 -7.67 25.96
C ALA A 110 -12.33 -8.23 27.32
N ARG A 111 -12.03 -7.53 28.42
CA ARG A 111 -12.48 -7.91 29.78
C ARG A 111 -13.98 -7.94 29.89
N LYS A 112 -14.72 -7.01 29.30
CA LYS A 112 -16.19 -7.06 29.25
C LYS A 112 -16.72 -8.31 28.53
N GLN A 113 -15.91 -8.91 27.65
CA GLN A 113 -16.22 -10.18 26.97
C GLN A 113 -15.67 -11.41 27.71
N GLY A 114 -15.17 -11.26 28.94
CA GLY A 114 -14.59 -12.35 29.74
C GLY A 114 -13.19 -12.80 29.28
N ARG A 115 -12.46 -11.97 28.51
CA ARG A 115 -11.10 -12.23 28.06
C ARG A 115 -10.11 -11.44 28.91
N GLU A 116 -9.01 -12.08 29.29
CA GLU A 116 -7.99 -11.48 30.16
C GLU A 116 -6.71 -11.05 29.41
N ASP A 117 -6.65 -11.32 28.11
CA ASP A 117 -5.48 -11.00 27.28
C ASP A 117 -5.21 -9.49 27.23
N VAL A 118 -3.96 -9.12 27.46
CA VAL A 118 -3.49 -7.74 27.32
C VAL A 118 -2.84 -7.57 25.97
N VAL A 119 -3.34 -6.64 25.17
CA VAL A 119 -2.80 -6.37 23.83
C VAL A 119 -1.51 -5.54 23.89
N SER A 120 -0.67 -5.68 22.86
CA SER A 120 0.58 -4.94 22.74
C SER A 120 0.37 -3.48 22.38
N ALA A 121 0.58 -2.58 23.34
CA ALA A 121 0.60 -1.14 23.07
C ALA A 121 1.75 -0.75 22.11
N ARG A 122 2.89 -1.50 22.16
CA ARG A 122 4.01 -1.32 21.25
C ARG A 122 3.57 -1.58 19.80
N MET A 123 2.91 -2.70 19.53
CA MET A 123 2.46 -3.01 18.16
C MET A 123 1.46 -1.95 17.66
N LEU A 124 0.52 -1.54 18.49
CA LEU A 124 -0.45 -0.51 18.10
C LEU A 124 0.23 0.81 17.71
N TYR A 125 1.25 1.23 18.47
CA TYR A 125 2.01 2.44 18.17
C TYR A 125 2.87 2.31 16.91
N GLU A 126 3.60 1.18 16.74
CA GLU A 126 4.40 0.98 15.54
C GLU A 126 3.53 0.90 14.27
N MET A 127 2.37 0.27 14.37
CA MET A 127 1.42 0.23 13.24
C MET A 127 0.75 1.59 13.03
N ALA A 128 0.50 2.37 14.08
CA ALA A 128 0.01 3.73 13.93
C ALA A 128 0.91 4.56 13.02
N LYS A 129 2.21 4.57 13.27
CA LYS A 129 3.20 5.28 12.43
C LYS A 129 3.22 4.82 10.97
N LYS A 130 2.91 3.53 10.70
CA LYS A 130 2.86 2.98 9.34
C LYS A 130 1.57 3.32 8.58
N PHE A 131 0.50 3.61 9.29
CA PHE A 131 -0.84 3.85 8.72
C PHE A 131 -1.33 5.29 8.92
N ASP A 132 -0.46 6.17 9.40
CA ASP A 132 -0.78 7.59 9.56
C ASP A 132 -0.96 8.29 8.21
N ASP A 133 -1.63 9.43 8.22
CA ASP A 133 -1.87 10.23 7.02
C ASP A 133 -0.62 11.00 6.57
N TRP A 134 0.42 11.08 7.42
CA TRP A 134 1.69 11.78 7.17
C TRP A 134 2.90 10.82 7.29
N PRO A 135 2.97 9.77 6.47
CA PRO A 135 4.09 8.83 6.55
C PRO A 135 5.38 9.50 6.07
N GLY A 136 6.46 9.28 6.82
CA GLY A 136 7.80 9.74 6.43
C GLY A 136 8.19 11.14 6.95
N GLU A 137 7.32 11.84 7.66
CA GLU A 137 7.72 13.03 8.40
C GLU A 137 8.38 12.67 9.74
N ASP A 138 9.47 13.38 10.07
CA ASP A 138 10.22 13.19 11.33
C ASP A 138 9.47 13.82 12.52
N TYR A 139 8.22 13.41 12.76
CA TYR A 139 7.54 13.80 13.98
C TYR A 139 7.43 12.63 14.95
N VAL A 140 7.55 12.96 16.22
CA VAL A 140 7.39 11.99 17.30
C VAL A 140 5.91 11.89 17.64
N GLY A 141 5.29 10.73 17.39
CA GLY A 141 3.89 10.50 17.71
C GLY A 141 3.15 9.78 16.57
N ALA A 142 1.84 9.78 16.66
CA ALA A 142 0.93 9.25 15.63
C ALA A 142 -0.49 9.76 15.90
N SER A 143 -1.36 9.77 14.88
CA SER A 143 -2.76 10.13 15.05
C SER A 143 -3.61 8.96 15.63
N CYS A 144 -4.76 9.28 16.19
CA CYS A 144 -5.74 8.27 16.60
C CYS A 144 -6.23 7.44 15.42
N ARG A 145 -6.47 8.07 14.30
CA ARG A 145 -6.86 7.40 13.04
C ARG A 145 -5.78 6.45 12.53
N GLY A 146 -4.51 6.84 12.57
CA GLY A 146 -3.38 5.99 12.22
C GLY A 146 -3.35 4.71 13.06
N ALA A 147 -3.55 4.82 14.39
CA ALA A 147 -3.64 3.67 15.28
C ALA A 147 -4.84 2.76 14.95
N ILE A 148 -6.01 3.33 14.64
CA ILE A 148 -7.20 2.58 14.22
C ILE A 148 -6.98 1.88 12.90
N LYS A 149 -6.42 2.57 11.89
CA LYS A 149 -6.08 1.96 10.59
C LYS A 149 -5.07 0.82 10.75
N GLY A 150 -4.07 1.02 11.62
CA GLY A 150 -3.10 -0.02 11.96
C GLY A 150 -3.77 -1.27 12.54
N LEU A 151 -4.60 -1.10 13.56
CA LEU A 151 -5.38 -2.18 14.18
C LEU A 151 -6.34 -2.86 13.19
N PHE A 152 -7.04 -2.10 12.36
CA PHE A 152 -7.98 -2.64 11.38
C PHE A 152 -7.28 -3.50 10.32
N ASN A 153 -6.09 -3.09 9.85
CA ASN A 153 -5.37 -3.77 8.76
C ASN A 153 -4.47 -4.90 9.27
N MET A 154 -3.91 -4.79 10.47
CA MET A 154 -2.92 -5.73 10.99
C MET A 154 -3.45 -6.58 12.14
N GLY A 155 -4.45 -6.10 12.88
CA GLY A 155 -4.78 -6.66 14.19
C GLY A 155 -3.76 -6.22 15.25
N VAL A 156 -3.78 -6.90 16.40
CA VAL A 156 -2.80 -6.69 17.46
C VAL A 156 -2.47 -8.00 18.18
N CYS A 157 -1.17 -8.27 18.37
CA CYS A 157 -0.70 -9.41 19.17
C CYS A 157 -0.77 -9.12 20.66
N SER A 158 -0.50 -10.14 21.48
CA SER A 158 -0.44 -9.99 22.92
C SER A 158 0.75 -9.12 23.35
N ASN A 159 0.64 -8.50 24.52
CA ASN A 159 1.77 -7.79 25.13
C ASN A 159 2.95 -8.73 25.47
N ALA A 160 2.69 -10.03 25.68
CA ALA A 160 3.75 -11.02 25.90
C ALA A 160 4.59 -11.24 24.63
N ASP A 161 3.97 -11.20 23.44
CA ASP A 161 4.66 -11.40 22.15
C ASP A 161 5.45 -10.17 21.70
N TRP A 162 4.96 -8.98 22.04
CA TRP A 162 5.65 -7.72 21.74
C TRP A 162 5.52 -6.73 22.89
N PRO A 163 6.30 -6.91 23.96
CA PRO A 163 6.25 -6.02 25.13
C PRO A 163 6.79 -4.63 24.81
N PHE A 164 6.27 -3.64 25.50
CA PHE A 164 6.77 -2.28 25.43
C PHE A 164 8.08 -2.15 26.18
N THR A 165 9.08 -1.63 25.51
CA THR A 165 10.32 -1.12 26.13
C THR A 165 10.60 0.24 25.52
N ALA A 166 10.72 1.26 26.36
CA ALA A 166 10.92 2.64 25.89
C ALA A 166 12.16 2.75 24.98
N ASN A 167 12.02 3.46 23.90
CA ASN A 167 13.06 3.68 22.87
C ASN A 167 13.64 2.39 22.24
N LYS A 168 12.93 1.27 22.34
CA LYS A 168 13.27 0.00 21.69
C LYS A 168 12.06 -0.52 20.92
N PRO A 169 11.83 -0.05 19.69
CA PRO A 169 10.62 -0.39 18.94
C PRO A 169 10.51 -1.89 18.64
N GLY A 170 11.64 -2.57 18.41
CA GLY A 170 11.62 -3.94 17.93
C GLY A 170 11.09 -4.02 16.49
N GLN A 171 10.72 -5.22 16.05
CA GLN A 171 10.28 -5.47 14.68
C GLN A 171 9.00 -6.28 14.64
N LEU A 172 8.17 -6.04 13.61
CA LEU A 172 7.02 -6.87 13.31
C LEU A 172 7.51 -8.17 12.66
N THR A 173 7.53 -9.26 13.42
CA THR A 173 7.86 -10.58 12.90
C THR A 173 6.63 -11.26 12.30
N ALA A 174 6.81 -12.28 11.44
CA ALA A 174 5.69 -13.05 10.89
C ALA A 174 4.89 -13.75 11.99
N TYR A 175 5.54 -14.20 13.07
CA TYR A 175 4.85 -14.75 14.23
C TYR A 175 3.94 -13.72 14.89
N ARG A 176 4.44 -12.51 15.15
CA ARG A 176 3.63 -11.41 15.72
C ARG A 176 2.47 -11.04 14.82
N ALA A 177 2.68 -10.99 13.51
CA ALA A 177 1.64 -10.70 12.54
C ALA A 177 0.58 -11.81 12.46
N GLU A 178 0.97 -13.08 12.63
CA GLU A 178 0.04 -14.22 12.70
C GLU A 178 -0.81 -14.15 13.96
N GLU A 179 -0.20 -13.96 15.13
CA GLU A 179 -0.91 -13.81 16.40
C GLU A 179 -1.83 -12.58 16.40
N ALA A 180 -1.42 -11.49 15.78
CA ALA A 180 -2.23 -10.28 15.68
C ALA A 180 -3.57 -10.48 14.97
N ARG A 181 -3.69 -11.48 14.09
CA ARG A 181 -4.95 -11.79 13.40
C ARG A 181 -6.08 -12.20 14.35
N ARG A 182 -5.73 -12.66 15.54
CA ARG A 182 -6.70 -13.12 16.55
C ARG A 182 -7.48 -11.99 17.21
N VAL A 183 -6.89 -10.79 17.26
CA VAL A 183 -7.51 -9.62 17.86
C VAL A 183 -7.56 -8.49 16.84
N THR A 184 -8.73 -8.21 16.33
CA THR A 184 -8.99 -7.14 15.37
C THR A 184 -10.33 -6.49 15.65
N ILE A 185 -10.60 -5.35 15.03
CA ILE A 185 -11.90 -4.67 15.12
C ILE A 185 -12.79 -5.03 13.93
N GLY A 186 -14.08 -5.21 14.20
CA GLY A 186 -15.12 -5.41 13.17
C GLY A 186 -15.54 -4.08 12.54
N ALA A 187 -15.76 -3.07 13.37
CA ALA A 187 -16.16 -1.73 12.95
C ALA A 187 -15.62 -0.67 13.91
N TYR A 188 -15.46 0.55 13.40
CA TYR A 188 -15.13 1.74 14.16
C TYR A 188 -15.96 2.92 13.67
N TYR A 189 -16.29 3.82 14.60
CA TYR A 189 -17.14 4.97 14.33
C TYR A 189 -16.56 6.20 15.03
N ARG A 190 -16.63 7.33 14.35
CA ARG A 190 -16.29 8.62 14.92
C ARG A 190 -17.47 9.13 15.75
N VAL A 191 -17.22 9.53 16.98
CA VAL A 191 -18.23 10.08 17.89
C VAL A 191 -18.28 11.60 17.68
N SER A 192 -19.49 12.16 17.54
CA SER A 192 -19.68 13.61 17.50
C SER A 192 -19.25 14.23 18.82
N LEU A 193 -18.63 15.40 18.79
CA LEU A 193 -18.10 16.08 19.96
C LEU A 193 -19.23 16.75 20.77
N SER A 194 -20.13 15.93 21.30
CA SER A 194 -21.29 16.29 22.10
C SER A 194 -21.30 15.45 23.39
N ILE A 195 -21.59 16.07 24.53
CA ILE A 195 -21.66 15.39 25.83
C ILE A 195 -22.69 14.25 25.78
N ALA A 196 -23.85 14.49 25.14
CA ALA A 196 -24.89 13.47 25.02
C ALA A 196 -24.43 12.24 24.21
N ASP A 197 -23.71 12.44 23.09
CA ASP A 197 -23.19 11.35 22.28
C ASP A 197 -22.07 10.58 23.01
N PHE A 198 -21.24 11.26 23.79
CA PHE A 198 -20.24 10.62 24.66
C PHE A 198 -20.88 9.78 25.77
N HIS A 199 -21.95 10.29 26.41
CA HIS A 199 -22.70 9.51 27.40
C HIS A 199 -23.32 8.26 26.76
N ALA A 200 -23.98 8.40 25.60
CA ALA A 200 -24.54 7.28 24.87
C ALA A 200 -23.48 6.26 24.45
N ALA A 201 -22.37 6.74 23.90
CA ALA A 201 -21.24 5.91 23.49
C ALA A 201 -20.65 5.10 24.66
N LEU A 202 -20.43 5.73 25.83
CA LEU A 202 -19.96 5.04 27.03
C LEU A 202 -20.93 3.97 27.52
N ASN A 203 -22.24 4.25 27.45
CA ASN A 203 -23.25 3.27 27.83
C ASN A 203 -23.31 2.07 26.90
N GLU A 204 -23.11 2.27 25.60
CA GLU A 204 -23.17 1.20 24.61
C GLU A 204 -21.87 0.40 24.53
N THR A 205 -20.73 1.08 24.47
CA THR A 205 -19.43 0.44 24.23
C THR A 205 -18.62 0.26 25.51
N GLY A 206 -18.71 1.19 26.45
CA GLY A 206 -18.04 1.16 27.75
C GLY A 206 -16.70 1.85 27.81
N ALA A 207 -16.15 2.28 26.70
CA ALA A 207 -14.98 3.13 26.60
C ALA A 207 -14.97 3.91 25.31
N ILE A 208 -14.40 5.11 25.32
CA ILE A 208 -14.18 5.94 24.14
C ILE A 208 -12.67 6.18 24.02
N TYR A 209 -12.12 5.97 22.83
CA TYR A 209 -10.76 6.32 22.48
C TYR A 209 -10.75 7.78 22.00
N VAL A 210 -9.98 8.64 22.64
CA VAL A 210 -10.01 10.08 22.37
C VAL A 210 -8.64 10.69 22.23
N SER A 211 -8.60 11.83 21.51
CA SER A 211 -7.50 12.76 21.54
C SER A 211 -7.94 14.14 22.04
N ALA A 212 -7.06 14.83 22.72
CA ALA A 212 -7.30 16.19 23.20
C ALA A 212 -5.98 16.97 23.29
N MET A 213 -6.09 18.30 23.28
CA MET A 213 -5.00 19.15 23.70
C MET A 213 -4.91 19.09 25.23
N ILE A 214 -3.73 18.83 25.75
CA ILE A 214 -3.48 18.84 27.20
C ILE A 214 -2.74 20.12 27.62
N HIS A 215 -2.80 20.44 28.88
CA HIS A 215 -2.19 21.63 29.48
C HIS A 215 -1.51 21.26 30.81
N LYS A 216 -0.84 22.20 31.43
CA LYS A 216 -0.08 21.96 32.68
C LYS A 216 -0.88 21.35 33.82
N GLY A 217 -2.22 21.48 33.82
CA GLY A 217 -3.08 20.85 34.84
C GLY A 217 -3.14 19.33 34.76
N TRP A 218 -2.65 18.72 33.66
CA TRP A 218 -2.52 17.26 33.49
C TRP A 218 -1.25 16.70 34.13
N ALA A 219 -0.32 17.58 34.56
CA ALA A 219 0.88 17.11 35.22
C ALA A 219 0.55 16.44 36.57
N MET A 220 1.29 15.39 36.93
CA MET A 220 1.05 14.56 38.11
C MET A 220 0.92 15.39 39.39
N ASN A 221 1.78 16.40 39.56
CA ASN A 221 1.80 17.31 40.70
C ASN A 221 0.67 18.33 40.72
N GLN A 222 -0.10 18.46 39.65
CA GLN A 222 -1.23 19.40 39.52
C GLN A 222 -2.59 18.72 39.72
N ILE A 223 -2.65 17.40 39.74
CA ILE A 223 -3.89 16.68 39.96
C ILE A 223 -4.21 16.67 41.45
N THR A 224 -5.35 17.25 41.79
CA THR A 224 -5.79 17.37 43.17
C THR A 224 -7.03 16.53 43.42
N LYS A 225 -6.96 15.60 44.38
CA LYS A 225 -8.07 14.68 44.71
C LYS A 225 -8.62 13.93 43.49
N GLY A 226 -7.74 13.50 42.60
CA GLY A 226 -8.12 12.79 41.38
C GLY A 226 -8.80 13.65 40.29
N LYS A 227 -8.73 15.00 40.41
CA LYS A 227 -9.28 15.92 39.42
C LYS A 227 -8.16 16.66 38.67
N ILE A 228 -8.26 16.74 37.34
CA ILE A 228 -7.40 17.57 36.50
C ILE A 228 -7.71 19.03 36.79
N ASN A 229 -6.70 19.80 37.13
CA ASN A 229 -6.85 21.21 37.49
C ASN A 229 -6.98 22.07 36.24
N TRP A 230 -8.18 22.51 35.91
CA TRP A 230 -8.47 23.36 34.75
C TRP A 230 -8.56 24.83 35.13
N ARG A 231 -8.00 25.68 34.30
CA ARG A 231 -8.20 27.13 34.30
C ARG A 231 -8.21 27.62 32.85
N ASN A 232 -9.13 28.49 32.54
CA ASN A 232 -9.28 29.07 31.21
C ASN A 232 -8.04 29.88 30.70
N THR A 233 -7.09 30.17 31.60
CA THR A 233 -5.82 30.83 31.30
C THR A 233 -4.70 29.86 30.93
N TYR A 234 -4.96 28.56 30.94
CA TYR A 234 -3.95 27.56 30.59
C TYR A 234 -3.81 27.43 29.09
N SER A 235 -2.60 27.61 28.57
CA SER A 235 -2.27 27.34 27.20
C SER A 235 -2.09 25.81 27.01
N PRO A 236 -2.49 25.26 25.84
CA PRO A 236 -2.17 23.89 25.48
C PRO A 236 -0.66 23.64 25.47
N THR A 237 -0.23 22.48 25.94
CA THR A 237 1.19 22.05 25.93
C THR A 237 1.46 20.99 24.87
N GLY A 238 0.43 20.38 24.27
CA GLY A 238 0.54 19.42 23.18
C GLY A 238 -0.67 18.50 23.08
N GLY A 239 -0.74 17.72 22.01
CA GLY A 239 -1.78 16.72 21.80
C GLY A 239 -1.50 15.44 22.58
N HIS A 240 -2.54 14.79 23.11
CA HIS A 240 -2.45 13.54 23.88
C HIS A 240 -3.64 12.63 23.60
N ALA A 241 -3.41 11.32 23.62
CA ALA A 241 -4.47 10.32 23.52
C ALA A 241 -4.65 9.55 24.82
N PHE A 242 -5.90 9.26 25.16
CA PHE A 242 -6.28 8.51 26.35
C PHE A 242 -7.66 7.85 26.16
N ALA A 243 -8.11 7.08 27.15
CA ALA A 243 -9.44 6.48 27.16
C ALA A 243 -10.39 7.23 28.09
N ILE A 244 -11.63 7.46 27.67
CA ILE A 244 -12.72 7.85 28.58
C ILE A 244 -13.44 6.58 29.01
N VAL A 245 -13.59 6.41 30.34
CA VAL A 245 -14.08 5.15 30.96
C VAL A 245 -15.25 5.35 31.90
N GLY A 246 -15.80 6.56 31.96
CA GLY A 246 -16.96 6.90 32.80
C GLY A 246 -17.28 8.38 32.75
N TYR A 247 -18.36 8.77 33.42
CA TYR A 247 -18.81 10.16 33.59
C TYR A 247 -19.67 10.36 34.83
N ASP A 248 -19.79 11.60 35.27
CA ASP A 248 -20.77 12.06 36.26
C ASP A 248 -21.42 13.38 35.80
N ALA A 249 -22.13 14.05 36.70
CA ALA A 249 -22.80 15.31 36.36
C ALA A 249 -21.85 16.48 36.00
N THR A 250 -20.54 16.36 36.24
CA THR A 250 -19.57 17.45 36.17
C THR A 250 -18.43 17.19 35.15
N GLY A 251 -18.28 15.97 34.65
CA GLY A 251 -17.20 15.65 33.71
C GLY A 251 -17.07 14.17 33.41
N PHE A 252 -16.01 13.86 32.73
CA PHE A 252 -15.60 12.52 32.29
C PHE A 252 -14.51 11.94 33.22
N TYR A 253 -14.47 10.63 33.36
CA TYR A 253 -13.34 9.93 33.96
C TYR A 253 -12.43 9.42 32.84
N VAL A 254 -11.16 9.83 32.91
CA VAL A 254 -10.15 9.49 31.91
C VAL A 254 -9.16 8.51 32.50
N GLN A 255 -8.85 7.45 31.74
CA GLN A 255 -7.75 6.53 32.01
C GLN A 255 -6.55 6.98 31.19
N ASN A 256 -5.45 7.31 31.87
CA ASN A 256 -4.21 7.77 31.24
C ASN A 256 -3.20 6.62 31.11
N SER A 257 -2.12 6.88 30.36
CA SER A 257 -0.99 5.97 30.13
C SER A 257 0.31 6.40 30.83
N ARG A 258 0.18 6.89 32.09
CA ARG A 258 1.29 7.39 32.92
C ARG A 258 1.52 6.58 34.20
N GLY A 259 1.08 5.34 34.20
CA GLY A 259 1.18 4.47 35.37
C GLY A 259 0.14 4.78 36.46
N GLU A 260 0.16 3.96 37.51
CA GLU A 260 -0.81 4.03 38.62
C GLU A 260 -0.60 5.25 39.51
N ASP A 261 0.58 5.87 39.50
CA ASP A 261 0.88 7.04 40.33
C ASP A 261 0.22 8.32 39.80
N TRP A 262 -0.24 8.32 38.56
CA TRP A 262 -0.97 9.45 38.00
C TRP A 262 -2.44 9.45 38.43
N GLY A 263 -2.92 10.58 38.92
CA GLY A 263 -4.31 10.74 39.33
C GLY A 263 -4.70 9.87 40.54
N ASN A 264 -5.83 9.18 40.42
CA ASN A 264 -6.25 8.15 41.35
C ASN A 264 -6.08 6.77 40.69
N LYS A 265 -4.93 6.14 40.89
CA LYS A 265 -4.56 4.85 40.28
C LYS A 265 -4.72 4.86 38.73
N GLY A 266 -4.11 5.83 38.08
CA GLY A 266 -4.14 5.96 36.62
C GLY A 266 -5.40 6.59 36.03
N VAL A 267 -6.33 7.04 36.86
CA VAL A 267 -7.60 7.66 36.47
C VAL A 267 -7.74 9.05 37.08
N ALA A 268 -8.28 10.00 36.32
CA ALA A 268 -8.62 11.33 36.81
C ALA A 268 -9.95 11.82 36.22
N HIS A 269 -10.57 12.76 36.93
CA HIS A 269 -11.77 13.42 36.47
C HIS A 269 -11.41 14.65 35.62
N TRP A 270 -12.01 14.73 34.42
CA TRP A 270 -11.86 15.79 33.45
C TRP A 270 -13.16 16.55 33.32
N SER A 271 -13.20 17.83 33.73
CA SER A 271 -14.44 18.61 33.76
C SER A 271 -14.98 18.86 32.35
N TYR A 272 -16.31 19.04 32.24
CA TYR A 272 -16.94 19.35 30.95
C TYR A 272 -16.45 20.66 30.34
N GLU A 273 -16.08 21.65 31.15
CA GLU A 273 -15.50 22.91 30.67
C GLU A 273 -14.16 22.65 29.97
N ASP A 274 -13.24 21.95 30.62
CA ASP A 274 -11.95 21.56 30.07
C ASP A 274 -12.12 20.69 28.84
N TRP A 275 -13.03 19.70 28.91
CA TRP A 275 -13.35 18.83 27.78
C TRP A 275 -13.81 19.63 26.55
N GLN A 276 -14.71 20.57 26.70
CA GLN A 276 -15.30 21.34 25.62
C GLN A 276 -14.24 22.17 24.87
N ASP A 277 -13.28 22.73 25.59
CA ASP A 277 -12.24 23.57 25.01
C ASP A 277 -11.14 22.74 24.31
N ASN A 278 -10.87 21.55 24.85
CA ASN A 278 -9.64 20.81 24.50
C ASN A 278 -9.83 19.51 23.74
N ILE A 279 -11.05 18.92 23.69
CA ILE A 279 -11.30 17.70 22.90
C ILE A 279 -11.04 17.92 21.42
N ARG A 280 -10.48 16.89 20.71
CA ARG A 280 -10.22 16.94 19.27
C ARG A 280 -10.90 15.80 18.53
N ASP A 281 -10.68 14.57 18.92
CA ASP A 281 -11.20 13.38 18.24
C ASP A 281 -11.75 12.36 19.23
N ALA A 282 -12.77 11.62 18.80
CA ALA A 282 -13.37 10.56 19.61
C ALA A 282 -13.84 9.40 18.74
N TRP A 283 -13.53 8.18 19.19
CA TRP A 283 -13.77 6.95 18.45
C TRP A 283 -14.29 5.83 19.34
N VAL A 284 -15.20 5.03 18.81
CA VAL A 284 -15.71 3.80 19.45
C VAL A 284 -15.54 2.61 18.52
N PHE A 285 -15.44 1.42 19.10
CA PHE A 285 -15.13 0.18 18.38
C PHE A 285 -16.10 -0.93 18.74
N GLN A 286 -16.34 -1.82 17.74
CA GLN A 286 -16.80 -3.18 17.99
C GLN A 286 -15.65 -4.14 17.73
N LEU A 287 -15.27 -4.92 18.75
CA LEU A 287 -14.32 -6.00 18.57
C LEU A 287 -14.91 -7.03 17.59
N ALA A 288 -14.08 -7.51 16.66
CA ALA A 288 -14.50 -8.62 15.80
C ALA A 288 -14.66 -9.87 16.67
N LEU A 289 -15.73 -10.60 16.44
CA LEU A 289 -15.85 -11.94 17.02
C LEU A 289 -14.71 -12.80 16.41
N PRO A 290 -14.00 -13.60 17.24
CA PRO A 290 -13.05 -14.57 16.73
C PRO A 290 -13.81 -15.52 15.80
N THR A 291 -13.60 -15.42 14.51
CA THR A 291 -14.11 -16.41 13.56
C THR A 291 -13.33 -17.69 13.82
N PRO A 292 -13.97 -18.81 14.18
CA PRO A 292 -13.27 -20.08 14.28
C PRO A 292 -12.56 -20.32 12.95
N GLN A 293 -11.27 -20.63 12.98
CA GLN A 293 -10.48 -20.98 11.79
C GLN A 293 -11.00 -22.23 11.05
N VAL A 294 -12.10 -22.82 11.53
CA VAL A 294 -12.76 -24.03 11.03
C VAL A 294 -13.51 -23.81 9.71
N PHE A 295 -13.69 -22.55 9.25
CA PHE A 295 -14.49 -22.26 8.05
C PHE A 295 -13.74 -21.57 6.89
N PRO A 296 -12.61 -22.10 6.38
CA PRO A 296 -12.16 -21.67 5.06
C PRO A 296 -13.15 -22.09 3.94
N GLY A 297 -14.08 -23.01 4.23
CA GLY A 297 -15.09 -23.50 3.29
C GLY A 297 -16.35 -22.62 3.21
N PHE A 298 -16.81 -22.05 4.32
CA PHE A 298 -18.06 -21.26 4.33
C PHE A 298 -17.91 -19.84 3.80
N ALA A 299 -16.71 -19.28 3.77
CA ALA A 299 -16.46 -18.06 3.02
C ALA A 299 -16.69 -18.25 1.50
N ARG A 300 -16.64 -19.49 1.01
CA ARG A 300 -16.92 -19.83 -0.39
C ARG A 300 -18.41 -19.88 -0.72
N GLU A 301 -19.27 -20.29 0.19
CA GLU A 301 -20.72 -20.39 -0.05
C GLU A 301 -21.45 -19.05 0.17
N ALA A 302 -20.97 -18.20 1.07
CA ALA A 302 -21.51 -16.85 1.25
C ALA A 302 -21.20 -15.91 0.07
N ILE A 303 -20.24 -16.26 -0.80
CA ILE A 303 -19.87 -15.50 -2.02
C ILE A 303 -20.84 -15.77 -3.17
N SER A 304 -21.68 -16.79 -3.10
CA SER A 304 -22.57 -17.19 -4.20
C SER A 304 -23.91 -16.46 -4.26
N VAL A 305 -24.22 -15.57 -3.31
CA VAL A 305 -25.48 -14.80 -3.31
C VAL A 305 -25.21 -13.31 -3.14
N GLY A 306 -25.14 -12.61 -4.29
CA GLY A 306 -25.29 -11.15 -4.40
C GLY A 306 -24.00 -10.35 -4.34
N VAL A 307 -23.70 -9.66 -5.45
CA VAL A 307 -22.80 -8.51 -5.62
C VAL A 307 -21.91 -8.21 -4.38
N SER A 308 -20.89 -8.99 -4.16
CA SER A 308 -19.85 -8.65 -3.19
C SER A 308 -18.84 -7.76 -3.90
N VAL A 309 -18.84 -6.47 -3.59
CA VAL A 309 -17.67 -5.62 -3.79
C VAL A 309 -16.53 -6.34 -3.06
N GLN A 310 -15.61 -6.97 -3.79
CA GLN A 310 -14.54 -7.73 -3.17
C GLN A 310 -13.69 -6.78 -2.35
N ARG A 311 -13.73 -6.98 -1.03
CA ARG A 311 -12.91 -6.22 -0.09
C ARG A 311 -11.43 -6.39 -0.44
N ALA A 312 -10.67 -5.30 -0.49
CA ALA A 312 -9.21 -5.40 -0.56
C ALA A 312 -8.68 -6.24 0.61
N PRO A 313 -7.85 -7.26 0.38
CA PRO A 313 -7.30 -8.07 1.46
C PRO A 313 -6.50 -7.20 2.41
N ARG A 314 -6.50 -7.56 3.69
CA ARG A 314 -5.64 -6.93 4.68
C ARG A 314 -4.19 -7.36 4.42
N ARG A 315 -3.22 -6.52 4.78
CA ARG A 315 -1.81 -6.84 4.59
C ARG A 315 -1.42 -8.20 5.19
N ASN A 316 -1.88 -8.48 6.41
CA ASN A 316 -1.58 -9.73 7.09
C ASN A 316 -2.19 -11.00 6.45
N GLU A 317 -3.18 -10.87 5.57
CA GLU A 317 -3.75 -11.99 4.82
C GLU A 317 -2.81 -12.46 3.70
N ILE A 318 -1.97 -11.56 3.18
CA ILE A 318 -1.02 -11.82 2.10
C ILE A 318 0.44 -11.63 2.51
N MET A 319 0.71 -11.30 3.78
CA MET A 319 2.06 -11.08 4.30
C MET A 319 2.95 -12.31 4.04
N GLY A 320 4.20 -12.04 3.66
CA GLY A 320 5.15 -13.06 3.24
C GLY A 320 4.97 -13.52 1.79
N HIS A 321 3.96 -13.05 1.07
CA HIS A 321 3.73 -13.38 -0.33
C HIS A 321 3.94 -12.22 -1.29
N PHE A 322 4.37 -11.06 -0.81
CA PHE A 322 4.64 -9.91 -1.66
C PHE A 322 5.78 -9.05 -1.13
N VAL A 323 6.34 -8.30 -2.04
CA VAL A 323 7.11 -7.08 -1.80
C VAL A 323 6.49 -5.96 -2.63
N HIS A 324 6.40 -4.78 -2.05
CA HIS A 324 5.96 -3.57 -2.73
C HIS A 324 7.15 -2.65 -2.89
N LEU A 325 7.49 -2.37 -4.14
CA LEU A 325 8.54 -1.46 -4.56
C LEU A 325 7.92 -0.22 -5.19
N ASP A 326 8.45 0.93 -4.85
CA ASP A 326 8.11 2.23 -5.40
C ASP A 326 9.40 2.95 -5.77
N ASP A 327 9.55 3.33 -7.02
CA ASP A 327 10.79 3.91 -7.58
C ASP A 327 12.08 3.16 -7.18
N GLY A 328 11.99 1.83 -7.18
CA GLY A 328 13.11 0.94 -6.86
C GLY A 328 13.41 0.74 -5.37
N ASN A 329 12.68 1.38 -4.48
CA ASN A 329 12.81 1.26 -3.02
C ASN A 329 11.64 0.52 -2.40
N PHE A 330 11.80 0.00 -1.17
CA PHE A 330 10.66 -0.54 -0.43
C PHE A 330 9.63 0.56 -0.16
N TYR A 331 8.39 0.30 -0.56
CA TYR A 331 7.27 1.12 -0.09
C TYR A 331 7.05 0.87 1.41
N ASN A 332 7.48 1.80 2.25
CA ASN A 332 7.64 1.60 3.68
C ASN A 332 6.46 2.06 4.54
N SER A 333 5.36 2.50 3.93
CA SER A 333 4.18 3.05 4.61
C SER A 333 2.87 2.55 3.99
N GLY A 334 1.73 2.95 4.55
CA GLY A 334 0.42 2.60 4.02
C GLY A 334 0.04 1.13 4.17
N ARG A 335 -1.00 0.71 3.44
CA ARG A 335 -1.64 -0.60 3.64
C ARG A 335 -0.73 -1.79 3.30
N TYR A 336 0.09 -1.67 2.27
CA TYR A 336 0.92 -2.76 1.75
C TYR A 336 2.41 -2.41 1.83
N PHE A 337 2.83 -1.86 2.97
CA PHE A 337 4.22 -1.57 3.23
C PHE A 337 5.09 -2.85 3.22
N SER A 338 6.34 -2.69 2.83
CA SER A 338 7.35 -3.76 2.82
C SER A 338 8.64 -3.30 3.51
N SER A 339 9.40 -4.26 4.01
CA SER A 339 10.70 -4.01 4.61
C SER A 339 11.66 -5.17 4.32
N LEU A 340 12.95 -4.93 4.45
CA LEU A 340 13.97 -5.96 4.27
C LEU A 340 13.83 -7.09 5.30
N GLU A 341 13.37 -6.78 6.50
CA GLU A 341 13.14 -7.76 7.57
C GLU A 341 12.03 -8.73 7.20
N ASP A 342 10.92 -8.25 6.62
CA ASP A 342 9.84 -9.10 6.11
C ASP A 342 10.34 -10.04 5.01
N VAL A 343 11.18 -9.52 4.10
CA VAL A 343 11.81 -10.32 3.03
C VAL A 343 12.72 -11.38 3.62
N ALA A 344 13.60 -11.02 4.55
CA ALA A 344 14.55 -11.94 5.18
C ALA A 344 13.86 -13.06 5.96
N GLU A 345 12.83 -12.74 6.73
CA GLU A 345 12.06 -13.74 7.46
C GLU A 345 11.32 -14.69 6.49
N THR A 346 10.74 -14.14 5.43
CA THR A 346 10.06 -14.92 4.40
C THR A 346 11.04 -15.86 3.70
N ALA A 347 12.17 -15.34 3.21
CA ALA A 347 13.19 -16.10 2.52
C ALA A 347 13.74 -17.25 3.39
N LYS A 348 14.03 -16.98 4.67
CA LYS A 348 14.47 -17.97 5.65
C LYS A 348 13.44 -19.09 5.84
N ARG A 349 12.16 -18.75 6.00
CA ARG A 349 11.07 -19.73 6.17
C ARG A 349 10.91 -20.59 4.93
N VAL A 350 10.88 -19.99 3.76
CA VAL A 350 10.71 -20.68 2.48
C VAL A 350 11.89 -21.62 2.20
N ALA A 351 13.12 -21.13 2.40
CA ALA A 351 14.32 -21.93 2.19
C ALA A 351 14.34 -23.23 3.02
N ASN A 352 13.88 -23.16 4.27
CA ASN A 352 13.87 -24.30 5.20
C ASN A 352 12.57 -25.14 5.15
N SER A 353 11.55 -24.68 4.43
CA SER A 353 10.26 -25.38 4.37
C SER A 353 10.34 -26.67 3.52
N SER A 354 9.73 -27.74 4.01
CA SER A 354 9.48 -28.97 3.24
C SER A 354 8.14 -28.95 2.50
N SER A 355 7.35 -27.90 2.68
CA SER A 355 6.00 -27.79 2.08
C SER A 355 6.04 -27.31 0.63
N TYR A 356 7.17 -26.75 0.18
CA TYR A 356 7.31 -26.15 -1.15
C TYR A 356 8.50 -26.74 -1.88
N ASP A 357 8.28 -27.13 -3.14
CA ASP A 357 9.30 -27.65 -4.06
C ASP A 357 9.67 -26.60 -5.12
N HIS A 358 8.81 -25.58 -5.29
CA HIS A 358 8.93 -24.55 -6.30
C HIS A 358 8.82 -23.16 -5.66
N ILE A 359 9.64 -22.23 -6.13
CA ILE A 359 9.56 -20.80 -5.78
C ILE A 359 9.25 -20.06 -7.08
N LEU A 360 8.15 -19.33 -7.09
CA LEU A 360 7.73 -18.51 -8.22
C LEU A 360 7.87 -17.03 -7.84
N PHE A 361 8.76 -16.32 -8.49
CA PHE A 361 8.77 -14.87 -8.47
C PHE A 361 7.81 -14.35 -9.54
N TYR A 362 6.80 -13.62 -9.09
CA TYR A 362 5.72 -13.16 -9.93
C TYR A 362 5.68 -11.63 -9.96
N ALA A 363 5.86 -11.02 -11.13
CA ALA A 363 5.76 -9.58 -11.30
C ALA A 363 4.42 -9.21 -11.93
N HIS A 364 3.61 -8.46 -11.17
CA HIS A 364 2.34 -7.95 -11.66
C HIS A 364 2.55 -6.83 -12.67
N ASP A 365 1.52 -6.58 -13.44
CA ASP A 365 1.38 -5.42 -14.28
C ASP A 365 1.48 -4.13 -13.46
N SER A 366 2.35 -3.20 -13.87
CA SER A 366 2.50 -1.89 -13.22
C SER A 366 1.29 -0.97 -13.42
N PHE A 367 0.37 -1.36 -14.31
CA PHE A 367 -0.90 -0.68 -14.53
C PHE A 367 -1.98 -1.06 -13.50
N SER A 368 -1.72 -2.06 -12.68
CA SER A 368 -2.64 -2.48 -11.61
C SER A 368 -2.38 -1.70 -10.32
N SER A 369 -3.44 -1.21 -9.68
CA SER A 369 -3.32 -0.58 -8.35
C SER A 369 -2.80 -1.58 -7.31
N PRO A 370 -2.14 -1.13 -6.23
CA PRO A 370 -1.71 -2.02 -5.14
C PRO A 370 -2.86 -2.84 -4.54
N LYS A 371 -4.07 -2.30 -4.54
CA LYS A 371 -5.29 -3.01 -4.14
C LYS A 371 -5.61 -4.17 -5.10
N ALA A 372 -5.56 -3.93 -6.40
CA ALA A 372 -5.83 -4.95 -7.41
C ALA A 372 -4.76 -6.05 -7.37
N CYS A 373 -3.48 -5.70 -7.24
CA CYS A 373 -2.39 -6.66 -7.03
C CYS A 373 -2.63 -7.53 -5.79
N ALA A 374 -2.99 -6.92 -4.66
CA ALA A 374 -3.27 -7.64 -3.42
C ALA A 374 -4.44 -8.63 -3.57
N GLN A 375 -5.50 -8.26 -4.31
CA GLN A 375 -6.63 -9.15 -4.61
C GLN A 375 -6.19 -10.33 -5.48
N LYS A 376 -5.37 -10.11 -6.50
CA LYS A 376 -4.78 -11.16 -7.35
C LYS A 376 -3.93 -12.13 -6.50
N ILE A 377 -3.07 -11.61 -5.63
CA ILE A 377 -2.24 -12.42 -4.71
C ILE A 377 -3.12 -13.31 -3.84
N ALA A 378 -4.12 -12.74 -3.18
CA ALA A 378 -5.03 -13.50 -2.33
C ALA A 378 -5.80 -14.59 -3.09
N ALA A 379 -6.18 -14.32 -4.34
CA ALA A 379 -6.88 -15.26 -5.21
C ALA A 379 -5.98 -16.41 -5.67
N MET A 380 -4.72 -16.13 -6.03
CA MET A 380 -3.77 -17.11 -6.57
C MET A 380 -3.13 -17.98 -5.49
N GLN A 381 -2.91 -17.43 -4.30
CA GLN A 381 -2.17 -18.05 -3.20
C GLN A 381 -2.67 -19.46 -2.83
N PRO A 382 -3.97 -19.74 -2.67
CA PRO A 382 -4.44 -21.07 -2.31
C PRO A 382 -4.10 -22.15 -3.35
N VAL A 383 -4.20 -21.79 -4.65
CA VAL A 383 -3.91 -22.72 -5.76
C VAL A 383 -2.43 -23.02 -5.82
N PHE A 384 -1.56 -22.00 -5.73
CA PHE A 384 -0.12 -22.22 -5.72
C PHE A 384 0.32 -23.07 -4.52
N LYS A 385 -0.16 -22.74 -3.31
CA LYS A 385 0.16 -23.51 -2.10
C LYS A 385 -0.26 -24.96 -2.18
N ALA A 386 -1.45 -25.24 -2.71
CA ALA A 386 -1.95 -26.62 -2.89
C ALA A 386 -1.11 -27.43 -3.88
N ASN A 387 -0.38 -26.77 -4.78
CA ASN A 387 0.55 -27.38 -5.73
C ASN A 387 2.02 -27.27 -5.29
N ARG A 388 2.27 -27.01 -3.99
CA ARG A 388 3.62 -26.92 -3.40
C ARG A 388 4.51 -25.83 -4.03
N ILE A 389 3.88 -24.76 -4.57
CA ILE A 389 4.54 -23.59 -5.14
C ILE A 389 4.44 -22.45 -4.13
N TYR A 390 5.57 -21.87 -3.77
CA TYR A 390 5.61 -20.62 -3.04
C TYR A 390 5.71 -19.45 -4.03
N ALA A 391 4.60 -18.76 -4.22
CA ALA A 391 4.58 -17.56 -5.06
C ALA A 391 4.92 -16.34 -4.22
N TYR A 392 5.93 -15.59 -4.66
CA TYR A 392 6.36 -14.32 -4.09
C TYR A 392 6.20 -13.23 -5.14
N HIS A 393 5.33 -12.29 -4.85
CA HIS A 393 4.84 -11.32 -5.82
C HIS A 393 5.53 -9.98 -5.67
N PHE A 394 5.93 -9.38 -6.78
CA PHE A 394 6.37 -8.01 -6.86
C PHE A 394 5.17 -7.13 -7.22
N MET A 395 4.76 -6.28 -6.29
CA MET A 395 3.91 -5.13 -6.55
C MET A 395 4.84 -3.99 -6.92
N TYR A 396 4.65 -3.46 -8.10
CA TYR A 396 5.42 -2.34 -8.60
C TYR A 396 4.45 -1.21 -8.96
N SER A 397 4.47 -0.13 -8.22
CA SER A 397 3.59 1.03 -8.42
C SER A 397 4.41 2.19 -8.94
N SER A 398 4.06 2.69 -10.11
CA SER A 398 4.70 3.88 -10.70
C SER A 398 3.73 5.06 -10.83
N GLY A 399 2.48 4.94 -10.34
CA GLY A 399 1.45 5.95 -10.58
C GLY A 399 1.03 6.11 -12.05
N PHE A 400 1.72 5.44 -12.97
CA PHE A 400 1.64 5.64 -14.41
C PHE A 400 0.20 5.63 -14.96
N VAL A 401 -0.66 4.73 -14.50
CA VAL A 401 -2.05 4.63 -15.01
C VAL A 401 -2.90 5.80 -14.55
N ASP A 402 -2.77 6.18 -13.30
CA ASP A 402 -3.55 7.30 -12.76
C ASP A 402 -3.10 8.60 -13.42
N ASP A 403 -1.81 8.74 -13.70
CA ASP A 403 -1.24 9.88 -14.43
C ASP A 403 -1.68 9.88 -15.91
N VAL A 404 -1.65 8.74 -16.58
CA VAL A 404 -2.16 8.62 -17.97
C VAL A 404 -3.67 8.85 -18.03
N LYS A 405 -4.46 8.28 -17.10
CA LYS A 405 -5.90 8.54 -16.99
C LYS A 405 -6.17 10.03 -16.74
N SER A 406 -5.42 10.68 -15.86
CA SER A 406 -5.52 12.11 -15.60
C SER A 406 -5.19 12.94 -16.82
N LEU A 407 -4.09 12.62 -17.53
CA LEU A 407 -3.71 13.30 -18.77
C LEU A 407 -4.76 13.13 -19.87
N LEU A 408 -5.45 12.00 -19.91
CA LEU A 408 -6.52 11.73 -20.86
C LEU A 408 -7.83 12.39 -20.44
N ALA A 409 -8.18 12.40 -19.15
CA ALA A 409 -9.40 13.00 -18.63
C ALA A 409 -9.40 14.52 -18.75
N ASP A 410 -8.32 15.19 -18.37
CA ASP A 410 -8.17 16.65 -18.46
C ASP A 410 -8.31 17.19 -19.89
N ARG A 411 -8.12 16.29 -20.89
CA ARG A 411 -8.15 16.66 -22.31
C ARG A 411 -9.36 16.13 -23.06
N SER A 412 -10.10 15.16 -22.52
CA SER A 412 -11.33 14.64 -23.13
C SER A 412 -12.47 15.67 -23.14
N GLU A 413 -12.59 16.51 -22.09
CA GLU A 413 -13.54 17.63 -22.05
C GLU A 413 -13.30 18.64 -23.20
N ALA A 414 -12.04 18.81 -23.62
CA ALA A 414 -11.69 19.67 -24.75
C ALA A 414 -11.96 19.03 -26.13
N SER A 415 -12.06 17.69 -26.19
CA SER A 415 -12.18 16.92 -27.44
C SER A 415 -13.60 16.48 -27.77
N GLU A 416 -14.47 16.26 -26.78
CA GLU A 416 -15.87 15.89 -27.02
C GLU A 416 -16.65 16.94 -27.84
N ALA A 417 -16.23 18.19 -27.80
CA ALA A 417 -16.82 19.29 -28.57
C ALA A 417 -16.44 19.27 -30.07
N ARG A 418 -15.53 18.38 -30.55
CA ARG A 418 -14.95 18.45 -31.90
C ARG A 418 -14.97 17.16 -32.73
N LEU A 419 -15.37 16.00 -32.20
CA LEU A 419 -15.22 14.72 -32.88
C LEU A 419 -16.53 14.07 -33.26
N GLY A 420 -16.83 14.11 -34.56
CA GLY A 420 -17.76 13.19 -35.21
C GLY A 420 -17.17 11.78 -35.33
N SER A 421 -18.00 10.77 -35.19
CA SER A 421 -17.80 9.33 -35.15
C SER A 421 -16.71 8.76 -36.10
N GLY A 422 -15.48 8.57 -35.61
CA GLY A 422 -14.45 7.82 -36.29
C GLY A 422 -13.35 7.41 -35.33
N HIS A 423 -13.31 6.13 -34.91
CA HIS A 423 -12.34 5.61 -33.91
C HIS A 423 -10.87 5.88 -34.29
N GLU A 424 -10.50 5.83 -35.55
CA GLU A 424 -9.13 6.10 -35.99
C GLU A 424 -8.66 7.55 -35.80
N LEU A 425 -9.57 8.53 -35.96
CA LEU A 425 -9.26 9.94 -35.72
C LEU A 425 -9.11 10.22 -34.23
N SER A 426 -9.89 9.54 -33.39
CA SER A 426 -9.78 9.60 -31.93
C SER A 426 -8.43 9.05 -31.46
N ASP A 427 -8.03 7.89 -31.95
CA ASP A 427 -6.75 7.27 -31.59
C ASP A 427 -5.55 8.15 -31.93
N ARG A 428 -5.52 8.71 -33.15
CA ARG A 428 -4.44 9.63 -33.57
C ARG A 428 -4.38 10.90 -32.72
N LEU A 429 -5.53 11.38 -32.25
CA LEU A 429 -5.56 12.52 -31.33
C LEU A 429 -4.97 12.14 -29.99
N VAL A 430 -5.35 10.99 -29.42
CA VAL A 430 -4.79 10.45 -28.17
C VAL A 430 -3.28 10.25 -28.31
N GLU A 431 -2.84 9.66 -29.40
CA GLU A 431 -1.41 9.46 -29.72
C GLU A 431 -0.64 10.79 -29.74
N THR A 432 -1.22 11.83 -30.36
CA THR A 432 -0.62 13.17 -30.41
C THR A 432 -0.57 13.85 -29.05
N LEU A 433 -1.65 13.72 -28.27
CA LEU A 433 -1.77 14.37 -26.96
C LEU A 433 -0.87 13.75 -25.90
N LEU A 434 -0.70 12.43 -25.91
CA LEU A 434 0.16 11.71 -24.98
C LEU A 434 1.66 11.82 -25.31
N GLY A 435 2.03 12.13 -26.54
CA GLY A 435 3.38 12.00 -27.07
C GLY A 435 4.52 12.37 -26.12
N ARG A 436 4.62 13.63 -25.67
CA ARG A 436 5.74 14.04 -24.80
C ARG A 436 5.56 13.64 -23.34
N SER A 437 4.38 13.88 -22.78
CA SER A 437 4.09 13.61 -21.37
C SER A 437 4.05 12.10 -21.09
N GLY A 438 3.40 11.33 -21.97
CA GLY A 438 3.34 9.87 -21.87
C GLY A 438 4.73 9.21 -21.98
N ARG A 439 5.60 9.69 -22.88
CA ARG A 439 6.99 9.18 -22.96
C ARG A 439 7.78 9.46 -21.69
N ALA A 440 7.60 10.62 -21.07
CA ALA A 440 8.29 10.93 -19.83
C ALA A 440 7.87 9.98 -18.70
N LEU A 441 6.56 9.75 -18.53
CA LEU A 441 6.02 8.81 -17.53
C LEU A 441 6.47 7.36 -17.81
N TRP A 442 6.47 6.95 -19.09
CA TRP A 442 6.93 5.61 -19.48
C TRP A 442 8.41 5.39 -19.18
N ARG A 443 9.25 6.40 -19.46
CA ARG A 443 10.67 6.40 -19.11
C ARG A 443 10.90 6.32 -17.61
N GLU A 444 10.14 7.08 -16.83
CA GLU A 444 10.22 7.07 -15.37
C GLU A 444 9.85 5.70 -14.80
N MET A 445 8.81 5.07 -15.32
CA MET A 445 8.45 3.70 -14.95
C MET A 445 9.56 2.69 -15.27
N LYS A 446 10.17 2.77 -16.48
CA LYS A 446 11.31 1.92 -16.82
C LYS A 446 12.52 2.16 -15.90
N TYR A 447 12.80 3.43 -15.61
CA TYR A 447 13.88 3.81 -14.72
C TYR A 447 13.66 3.31 -13.29
N GLY A 448 12.44 3.39 -12.76
CA GLY A 448 12.09 2.85 -11.45
C GLY A 448 12.31 1.33 -11.38
N ALA A 449 11.91 0.59 -12.44
CA ALA A 449 12.18 -0.84 -12.52
C ALA A 449 13.69 -1.16 -12.53
N GLU A 450 14.48 -0.40 -13.29
CA GLU A 450 15.94 -0.55 -13.35
C GLU A 450 16.62 -0.18 -12.01
N SER A 451 16.25 0.95 -11.44
CA SER A 451 16.85 1.48 -10.21
C SER A 451 16.71 0.50 -9.03
N GLY A 452 15.59 -0.24 -8.99
CA GLY A 452 15.32 -1.27 -7.98
C GLY A 452 16.32 -2.42 -7.99
N PHE A 453 16.98 -2.67 -9.11
CA PHE A 453 17.95 -3.77 -9.27
C PHE A 453 19.40 -3.30 -9.48
N THR A 454 19.66 -2.02 -9.26
CA THR A 454 21.05 -1.54 -9.08
C THR A 454 21.65 -2.16 -7.80
N PRO A 455 22.99 -2.15 -7.62
CA PRO A 455 23.61 -2.73 -6.42
C PRO A 455 23.10 -2.19 -5.08
N LYS A 456 22.47 -1.01 -5.06
CA LYS A 456 21.86 -0.39 -3.88
C LYS A 456 20.34 -0.50 -3.83
N GLY A 457 19.71 -0.92 -4.92
CA GLY A 457 18.26 -1.01 -5.06
C GLY A 457 17.64 -2.08 -4.16
N ASP A 458 16.42 -1.86 -3.75
CA ASP A 458 15.75 -2.78 -2.81
C ASP A 458 15.28 -4.07 -3.51
N GLY A 459 15.00 -4.03 -4.81
CA GLY A 459 14.74 -5.24 -5.62
C GLY A 459 15.93 -6.19 -5.65
N ALA A 460 17.16 -5.65 -5.81
CA ALA A 460 18.39 -6.44 -5.73
C ALA A 460 18.60 -7.03 -4.33
N LYS A 461 18.26 -6.28 -3.27
CA LYS A 461 18.30 -6.79 -1.88
C LYS A 461 17.32 -7.96 -1.69
N VAL A 462 16.12 -7.90 -2.30
CA VAL A 462 15.17 -9.03 -2.29
C VAL A 462 15.79 -10.27 -2.92
N ALA A 463 16.29 -10.16 -4.16
CA ALA A 463 16.92 -11.26 -4.88
C ALA A 463 18.08 -11.87 -4.08
N ASN A 464 19.01 -11.05 -3.61
CA ASN A 464 20.17 -11.48 -2.82
C ASN A 464 19.76 -12.16 -1.52
N THR A 465 18.77 -11.63 -0.81
CA THR A 465 18.28 -12.20 0.45
C THR A 465 17.67 -13.60 0.23
N PHE A 466 16.83 -13.77 -0.79
CA PHE A 466 16.30 -15.10 -1.13
C PHE A 466 17.42 -16.08 -1.50
N LEU A 467 18.36 -15.68 -2.37
CA LEU A 467 19.45 -16.55 -2.79
C LEU A 467 20.40 -16.90 -1.66
N GLN A 468 20.69 -15.97 -0.76
CA GLN A 468 21.50 -16.23 0.42
C GLN A 468 20.89 -17.36 1.26
N TYR A 469 19.63 -17.21 1.71
CA TYR A 469 18.97 -18.23 2.53
C TYR A 469 18.78 -19.56 1.80
N LEU A 470 18.50 -19.52 0.49
CA LEU A 470 18.40 -20.72 -0.33
C LEU A 470 19.74 -21.45 -0.50
N SER A 471 20.84 -20.72 -0.54
CA SER A 471 22.20 -21.31 -0.64
C SER A 471 22.65 -21.91 0.69
N GLU A 472 22.30 -21.29 1.81
CA GLU A 472 22.66 -21.73 3.16
C GLU A 472 21.82 -22.95 3.62
N SER A 473 20.62 -23.13 3.07
CA SER A 473 19.71 -24.18 3.50
C SER A 473 20.00 -25.52 2.80
N SER A 474 20.05 -26.61 3.56
CA SER A 474 20.13 -27.97 3.01
C SER A 474 18.93 -28.35 2.13
N ARG A 475 17.80 -27.66 2.28
CA ARG A 475 16.56 -27.79 1.49
C ARG A 475 16.35 -26.65 0.50
N GLY A 476 17.37 -25.85 0.24
CA GLY A 476 17.28 -24.66 -0.61
C GLY A 476 17.46 -24.97 -2.10
N LEU A 477 18.45 -24.37 -2.76
CA LEU A 477 18.64 -24.44 -4.22
C LEU A 477 18.74 -25.89 -4.79
N ARG A 478 19.19 -26.85 -3.97
CA ARG A 478 19.27 -28.27 -4.42
C ARG A 478 17.91 -28.96 -4.48
N ALA A 479 16.93 -28.51 -3.72
CA ALA A 479 15.63 -29.14 -3.57
C ALA A 479 14.47 -28.29 -4.10
N LYS A 480 14.72 -27.04 -4.46
CA LYS A 480 13.69 -26.09 -4.92
C LYS A 480 14.05 -25.55 -6.29
N LYS A 481 13.09 -25.56 -7.19
CA LYS A 481 13.21 -24.95 -8.52
C LYS A 481 12.73 -23.49 -8.47
N ILE A 482 13.44 -22.61 -9.16
CA ILE A 482 13.07 -21.21 -9.29
C ILE A 482 12.35 -21.00 -10.62
N HIS A 483 11.27 -20.24 -10.58
CA HIS A 483 10.43 -19.90 -11.72
C HIS A 483 10.15 -18.42 -11.72
N LEU A 484 9.98 -17.83 -12.92
CA LEU A 484 9.61 -16.44 -13.11
C LEU A 484 8.31 -16.37 -13.91
N ALA A 485 7.37 -15.53 -13.49
CA ALA A 485 6.20 -15.19 -14.30
C ALA A 485 5.91 -13.70 -14.19
N GLY A 486 5.55 -13.06 -15.29
CA GLY A 486 5.24 -11.63 -15.29
C GLY A 486 4.23 -11.26 -16.35
N HIS A 487 3.46 -10.23 -16.06
CA HIS A 487 2.45 -9.70 -16.96
C HIS A 487 2.82 -8.27 -17.35
N SER A 488 2.69 -7.96 -18.63
CA SER A 488 2.84 -6.61 -19.16
C SER A 488 4.18 -5.96 -18.73
N ALA A 489 4.17 -4.81 -18.08
CA ALA A 489 5.37 -4.14 -17.58
C ALA A 489 6.10 -4.93 -16.47
N GLY A 490 5.48 -5.91 -15.85
CA GLY A 490 6.16 -6.87 -14.98
C GLY A 490 7.29 -7.62 -15.69
N SER A 491 7.24 -7.76 -17.02
CA SER A 491 8.32 -8.35 -17.81
C SER A 491 9.62 -7.54 -17.78
N LEU A 492 9.54 -6.20 -17.69
CA LEU A 492 10.70 -5.32 -17.52
C LEU A 492 11.36 -5.57 -16.16
N LEU A 493 10.55 -5.55 -15.10
CA LEU A 493 11.05 -5.82 -13.74
C LEU A 493 11.68 -7.22 -13.64
N LEU A 494 11.07 -8.24 -14.25
CA LEU A 494 11.62 -9.60 -14.25
C LEU A 494 12.95 -9.71 -15.01
N GLY A 495 13.17 -8.94 -16.07
CA GLY A 495 14.45 -8.89 -16.76
C GLY A 495 15.58 -8.40 -15.86
N HIS A 496 15.33 -7.37 -15.07
CA HIS A 496 16.27 -6.88 -14.06
C HIS A 496 16.45 -7.86 -12.89
N LEU A 497 15.37 -8.49 -12.44
CA LEU A 497 15.44 -9.55 -11.43
C LEU A 497 16.26 -10.75 -11.93
N LEU A 498 16.01 -11.22 -13.16
CA LEU A 498 16.77 -12.30 -13.81
C LEU A 498 18.26 -12.00 -13.82
N ASN A 499 18.62 -10.76 -14.18
CA ASN A 499 20.01 -10.30 -14.13
C ASN A 499 20.60 -10.47 -12.74
N SER A 500 19.93 -9.96 -11.72
CA SER A 500 20.37 -10.06 -10.31
C SER A 500 20.49 -11.51 -9.85
N LEU A 501 19.58 -12.41 -10.28
CA LEU A 501 19.63 -13.83 -9.92
C LEU A 501 20.83 -14.54 -10.58
N VAL A 502 21.07 -14.28 -11.86
CA VAL A 502 22.13 -14.95 -12.63
C VAL A 502 23.54 -14.44 -12.27
N GLU A 503 23.66 -13.15 -11.96
CA GLU A 503 24.93 -12.54 -11.53
C GLU A 503 25.32 -12.89 -10.09
N HIS A 504 24.38 -13.39 -9.28
CA HIS A 504 24.67 -13.82 -7.92
C HIS A 504 25.62 -15.03 -7.90
N ASN A 505 26.47 -15.11 -6.85
CA ASN A 505 27.45 -16.18 -6.69
C ASN A 505 26.85 -17.61 -6.69
N ALA A 506 25.59 -17.75 -6.28
CA ALA A 506 24.87 -19.03 -6.28
C ALA A 506 24.47 -19.51 -7.68
N LYS A 507 24.43 -18.63 -8.67
CA LYS A 507 24.09 -18.89 -10.09
C LYS A 507 22.94 -19.89 -10.25
N PRO A 508 21.75 -19.62 -9.76
CA PRO A 508 20.64 -20.56 -9.83
C PRO A 508 20.23 -20.78 -11.30
N GLN A 509 19.82 -22.01 -11.64
CA GLN A 509 19.12 -22.27 -12.87
C GLN A 509 17.65 -21.88 -12.71
N ILE A 510 17.10 -21.20 -13.71
CA ILE A 510 15.69 -20.80 -13.75
C ILE A 510 14.92 -21.85 -14.56
N ALA A 511 14.07 -22.61 -13.87
CA ALA A 511 13.41 -23.73 -14.48
C ALA A 511 12.34 -23.31 -15.53
N THR A 512 11.59 -22.22 -15.27
CA THR A 512 10.66 -21.68 -16.28
C THR A 512 10.58 -20.17 -16.20
N VAL A 513 10.45 -19.53 -17.36
CA VAL A 513 10.06 -18.13 -17.51
C VAL A 513 8.75 -18.06 -18.30
N SER A 514 7.77 -17.33 -17.80
CA SER A 514 6.47 -17.11 -18.43
C SER A 514 6.16 -15.63 -18.50
N LEU A 515 6.17 -15.05 -19.72
CA LEU A 515 5.85 -13.64 -19.95
C LEU A 515 4.49 -13.53 -20.62
N MET A 516 3.57 -12.80 -20.00
CA MET A 516 2.22 -12.56 -20.50
C MET A 516 2.11 -11.15 -21.06
N ALA A 517 1.84 -11.02 -22.35
CA ALA A 517 1.73 -9.75 -23.07
C ALA A 517 2.85 -8.75 -22.69
N PRO A 518 4.14 -9.15 -22.83
CA PRO A 518 5.27 -8.34 -22.35
C PRO A 518 5.37 -6.99 -23.07
N THR A 519 5.67 -5.92 -22.33
CA THR A 519 5.88 -4.58 -22.88
C THR A 519 7.32 -4.32 -23.30
N LEU A 520 8.11 -5.36 -23.44
CA LEU A 520 9.51 -5.29 -23.89
C LEU A 520 9.59 -4.93 -25.38
N THR A 521 10.39 -3.93 -25.74
CA THR A 521 10.83 -3.83 -27.13
C THR A 521 11.70 -5.05 -27.47
N LEU A 522 11.78 -5.43 -28.76
CA LEU A 522 12.65 -6.53 -29.17
C LEU A 522 14.12 -6.25 -28.85
N ASP A 523 14.56 -4.99 -28.91
CA ASP A 523 15.91 -4.59 -28.47
C ASP A 523 16.09 -4.79 -26.95
N THR A 524 15.10 -4.41 -26.15
CA THR A 524 15.14 -4.61 -24.69
C THR A 524 15.16 -6.10 -24.34
N TYR A 525 14.35 -6.91 -25.02
CA TYR A 525 14.38 -8.36 -24.89
C TYR A 525 15.77 -8.94 -25.24
N ALA A 526 16.33 -8.53 -26.38
CA ALA A 526 17.65 -8.96 -26.81
C ALA A 526 18.77 -8.56 -25.85
N ALA A 527 18.64 -7.42 -25.19
CA ALA A 527 19.60 -6.96 -24.18
C ALA A 527 19.45 -7.67 -22.83
N MET A 528 18.23 -7.91 -22.37
CA MET A 528 17.97 -8.38 -21.02
C MET A 528 17.87 -9.90 -20.89
N TYR A 529 17.17 -10.57 -21.81
CA TYR A 529 16.85 -12.00 -21.70
C TYR A 529 17.76 -12.88 -22.56
N ARG A 530 17.99 -12.52 -23.82
CA ARG A 530 18.78 -13.35 -24.76
C ARG A 530 20.17 -13.74 -24.25
N PRO A 531 20.96 -12.87 -23.60
CA PRO A 531 22.27 -13.25 -23.05
C PRO A 531 22.21 -14.25 -21.91
N LYS A 532 21.02 -14.49 -21.34
CA LYS A 532 20.79 -15.32 -20.16
C LYS A 532 19.99 -16.60 -20.47
N MET A 533 19.72 -16.89 -21.74
CA MET A 533 18.98 -18.07 -22.16
C MET A 533 19.62 -19.37 -21.68
N SER A 534 20.96 -19.43 -21.59
CA SER A 534 21.68 -20.58 -21.03
C SER A 534 21.39 -20.85 -19.54
N ASN A 535 20.82 -19.88 -18.82
CA ASN A 535 20.41 -19.99 -17.41
C ASN A 535 18.92 -20.28 -17.25
N ILE A 536 18.18 -20.42 -18.34
CA ILE A 536 16.74 -20.69 -18.39
C ILE A 536 16.52 -22.03 -19.06
N ASP A 537 15.81 -22.95 -18.39
CA ASP A 537 15.52 -24.27 -18.97
C ASP A 537 14.38 -24.23 -19.99
N ASP A 538 13.37 -23.34 -19.77
CA ASP A 538 12.16 -23.30 -20.59
C ASP A 538 11.53 -21.89 -20.52
N MET A 539 11.32 -21.24 -21.66
CA MET A 539 10.71 -19.91 -21.74
C MET A 539 9.48 -19.92 -22.65
N THR A 540 8.38 -19.31 -22.18
CA THR A 540 7.16 -19.14 -22.98
C THR A 540 6.67 -17.70 -22.88
N VAL A 541 6.27 -17.17 -24.02
CA VAL A 541 5.62 -15.85 -24.18
C VAL A 541 4.16 -16.09 -24.57
N TYR A 542 3.25 -15.38 -23.91
CA TYR A 542 1.80 -15.43 -24.16
C TYR A 542 1.38 -14.10 -24.76
N ASN A 543 0.90 -14.11 -25.99
CA ASN A 543 0.43 -12.94 -26.72
C ASN A 543 -1.04 -13.10 -27.13
N LEU A 544 -1.71 -12.00 -27.39
CA LEU A 544 -2.96 -12.01 -28.15
C LEU A 544 -2.65 -12.10 -29.66
N SER A 545 -3.62 -12.57 -30.43
CA SER A 545 -3.56 -12.41 -31.88
C SER A 545 -3.64 -10.91 -32.23
N ASP A 546 -3.07 -10.52 -33.37
CA ASP A 546 -3.08 -9.11 -33.82
C ASP A 546 -4.52 -8.55 -33.91
N GLN A 547 -5.47 -9.37 -34.32
CA GLN A 547 -6.88 -8.99 -34.34
C GLN A 547 -7.40 -8.62 -32.96
N LEU A 548 -7.11 -9.39 -31.92
CA LEU A 548 -7.58 -9.12 -30.56
C LEU A 548 -6.88 -7.90 -29.95
N GLU A 549 -5.60 -7.66 -30.28
CA GLU A 549 -4.88 -6.45 -29.87
C GLU A 549 -5.50 -5.18 -30.48
N LEU A 550 -6.00 -5.27 -31.74
CA LEU A 550 -6.68 -4.18 -32.41
C LEU A 550 -8.12 -3.97 -31.95
N GLU A 551 -8.79 -5.00 -31.40
CA GLU A 551 -10.15 -4.95 -30.84
C GLU A 551 -10.20 -4.57 -29.35
N ASP A 552 -9.05 -4.52 -28.67
CA ASP A 552 -8.94 -4.13 -27.27
C ASP A 552 -9.10 -2.60 -27.10
N ASN A 553 -9.09 -2.11 -25.86
CA ASN A 553 -9.14 -0.68 -25.59
C ASN A 553 -8.44 -0.31 -24.28
N VAL A 554 -7.92 0.90 -24.20
CA VAL A 554 -7.39 1.48 -22.95
C VAL A 554 -8.39 2.47 -22.38
N ALA A 555 -9.00 2.10 -21.26
CA ALA A 555 -9.94 2.92 -20.49
C ALA A 555 -11.15 3.46 -21.29
N GLY A 556 -11.49 2.81 -22.41
CA GLY A 556 -12.57 3.27 -23.31
C GLY A 556 -12.24 4.51 -24.14
N ILE A 557 -11.00 5.02 -24.07
CA ILE A 557 -10.55 6.26 -24.72
C ILE A 557 -9.67 5.97 -25.95
N TYR A 558 -8.79 4.97 -25.86
CA TYR A 558 -7.94 4.51 -26.96
C TYR A 558 -8.46 3.17 -27.47
N GLY A 559 -8.78 3.08 -28.75
CA GLY A 559 -9.51 1.96 -29.38
C GLY A 559 -8.61 0.78 -29.80
N LYS A 560 -7.45 0.61 -29.17
CA LYS A 560 -6.52 -0.53 -29.33
C LYS A 560 -5.91 -0.88 -27.99
N SER A 561 -5.16 -1.98 -27.90
CA SER A 561 -4.49 -2.39 -26.67
C SER A 561 -3.43 -1.40 -26.20
N ILE A 562 -3.04 -1.51 -24.93
CA ILE A 562 -1.96 -0.72 -24.35
C ILE A 562 -0.61 -0.98 -25.07
N LEU A 563 -0.39 -2.19 -25.61
CA LEU A 563 0.83 -2.50 -26.36
C LEU A 563 0.94 -1.65 -27.63
N HIS A 564 -0.17 -1.43 -28.34
CA HIS A 564 -0.18 -0.52 -29.47
C HIS A 564 0.12 0.93 -29.07
N LEU A 565 -0.38 1.38 -27.92
CA LEU A 565 -0.08 2.71 -27.39
C LEU A 565 1.42 2.84 -27.03
N ILE A 566 1.99 1.83 -26.38
CA ILE A 566 3.42 1.79 -26.06
C ILE A 566 4.26 1.82 -27.35
N SER A 567 3.98 0.89 -28.27
CA SER A 567 4.71 0.74 -29.53
C SER A 567 4.70 1.99 -30.42
N ARG A 568 3.59 2.77 -30.40
CA ARG A 568 3.39 3.93 -31.28
C ARG A 568 3.76 5.27 -30.66
N VAL A 569 3.66 5.38 -29.33
CA VAL A 569 3.66 6.69 -28.65
C VAL A 569 4.62 6.77 -27.49
N LEU A 570 4.65 5.74 -26.62
CA LEU A 570 5.32 5.84 -25.34
C LEU A 570 6.80 5.48 -25.39
N GLU A 571 7.20 4.62 -26.32
CA GLU A 571 8.61 4.28 -26.52
C GLU A 571 9.41 5.45 -27.13
N GLU A 572 10.69 5.48 -26.83
CA GLU A 572 11.61 6.48 -27.39
C GLU A 572 11.86 6.18 -28.89
N GLY A 573 11.92 7.22 -29.69
CA GLY A 573 12.10 7.07 -31.13
C GLY A 573 10.80 7.05 -31.95
N CYS A 574 9.63 7.01 -31.32
CA CYS A 574 8.32 7.01 -32.00
C CYS A 574 7.85 8.41 -32.46
N SER A 575 8.76 9.35 -32.80
CA SER A 575 8.38 10.75 -33.05
C SER A 575 7.82 11.05 -34.43
N ASP A 576 8.08 10.21 -35.45
CA ASP A 576 7.79 10.50 -36.86
C ASP A 576 7.01 9.38 -37.57
N GLY A 577 6.11 8.70 -36.84
CA GLY A 577 5.34 7.58 -37.39
C GLY A 577 6.11 6.24 -37.39
N THR A 578 7.32 6.21 -36.85
CA THR A 578 8.03 4.98 -36.54
C THR A 578 7.37 4.28 -35.33
N VAL A 579 7.30 2.97 -35.37
CA VAL A 579 6.77 2.13 -34.29
C VAL A 579 7.93 1.35 -33.68
N ALA A 580 7.88 1.16 -32.35
CA ALA A 580 8.83 0.30 -31.67
C ALA A 580 8.29 -1.14 -31.67
N PRO A 581 8.98 -2.13 -32.24
CA PRO A 581 8.52 -3.51 -32.24
C PRO A 581 8.57 -4.09 -30.82
N LEU A 582 7.48 -4.76 -30.40
CA LEU A 582 7.34 -5.30 -29.06
C LEU A 582 7.24 -6.84 -29.07
N LEU A 583 7.89 -7.48 -28.10
CA LEU A 583 7.79 -8.92 -27.87
C LEU A 583 6.35 -9.37 -27.55
N GLY A 584 5.52 -8.51 -27.01
CA GLY A 584 4.12 -8.77 -26.70
C GLY A 584 3.16 -8.70 -27.88
N LEU A 585 3.59 -8.16 -29.02
CA LEU A 585 2.79 -8.11 -30.25
C LEU A 585 3.13 -9.29 -31.16
N SER A 586 2.16 -10.17 -31.43
CA SER A 586 2.37 -11.38 -32.26
C SER A 586 2.89 -11.03 -33.66
N ARG A 587 2.39 -9.94 -34.28
CA ARG A 587 2.84 -9.44 -35.54
C ARG A 587 4.35 -9.13 -35.58
N ASP A 588 4.86 -8.40 -34.57
CA ASP A 588 6.24 -7.97 -34.50
C ASP A 588 7.19 -9.18 -34.28
N VAL A 589 6.75 -10.18 -33.54
CA VAL A 589 7.47 -11.45 -33.32
C VAL A 589 7.58 -12.26 -34.61
N GLU A 590 6.49 -12.36 -35.37
CA GLU A 590 6.45 -13.04 -36.66
C GLU A 590 7.32 -12.35 -37.70
N GLU A 591 7.25 -11.01 -37.81
CA GLU A 591 8.05 -10.20 -38.75
C GLU A 591 9.56 -10.36 -38.49
N GLU A 592 10.00 -10.37 -37.26
CA GLU A 592 11.41 -10.52 -36.86
C GLU A 592 11.85 -11.97 -36.67
N ASN A 593 10.95 -12.93 -36.90
CA ASN A 593 11.23 -14.37 -36.87
C ASN A 593 11.86 -14.85 -35.53
N ILE A 594 11.45 -14.26 -34.40
CA ILE A 594 12.02 -14.50 -33.05
C ILE A 594 11.89 -15.98 -32.65
N GLU A 595 10.77 -16.64 -32.99
CA GLU A 595 10.52 -18.06 -32.67
C GLU A 595 11.60 -18.99 -33.18
N ASN A 596 12.26 -18.64 -34.33
CA ASN A 596 13.32 -19.47 -34.95
C ASN A 596 14.73 -19.05 -34.54
N ILE A 597 14.88 -17.86 -33.89
CA ILE A 597 16.18 -17.34 -33.48
C ILE A 597 16.50 -17.77 -32.06
N ASP A 598 15.51 -17.71 -31.18
CA ASP A 598 15.62 -18.03 -29.75
C ASP A 598 14.78 -19.29 -29.46
N ASP A 599 15.23 -20.14 -28.56
CA ASP A 599 14.48 -21.33 -28.08
C ASP A 599 13.38 -20.87 -27.11
N VAL A 600 12.33 -20.22 -27.64
CA VAL A 600 11.21 -19.61 -26.92
C VAL A 600 9.90 -20.08 -27.51
N ASP A 601 9.04 -20.65 -26.66
CA ASP A 601 7.69 -21.03 -27.04
C ASP A 601 6.74 -19.83 -27.05
N PHE A 602 5.92 -19.69 -28.09
CA PHE A 602 4.88 -18.68 -28.16
C PHE A 602 3.49 -19.32 -28.08
N VAL A 603 2.65 -18.77 -27.17
CA VAL A 603 1.24 -19.12 -27.03
C VAL A 603 0.39 -17.93 -27.42
N ILE A 604 -0.12 -17.95 -28.67
CA ILE A 604 -0.96 -16.87 -29.19
C ILE A 604 -2.42 -17.18 -28.90
N SER A 605 -3.06 -16.37 -28.07
CA SER A 605 -4.47 -16.46 -27.75
C SER A 605 -5.33 -15.99 -28.91
N GLN A 606 -6.33 -16.80 -29.26
CA GLN A 606 -7.36 -16.48 -30.26
C GLN A 606 -8.70 -16.14 -29.58
N GLY A 607 -8.71 -15.96 -28.27
CA GLY A 607 -9.92 -15.69 -27.48
C GLY A 607 -10.90 -16.85 -27.34
N ASP A 608 -10.52 -18.04 -27.81
CA ASP A 608 -11.36 -19.25 -27.84
C ASP A 608 -10.55 -20.51 -27.53
N ALA A 609 -11.04 -21.32 -26.60
CA ALA A 609 -10.43 -22.61 -26.21
C ALA A 609 -10.41 -23.67 -27.33
N GLN A 610 -11.26 -23.58 -28.33
CA GLN A 610 -11.25 -24.46 -29.50
C GLN A 610 -10.05 -24.17 -30.41
N ARG A 611 -9.64 -22.90 -30.49
CA ARG A 611 -8.50 -22.46 -31.30
C ARG A 611 -7.17 -22.59 -30.55
N ASN A 612 -7.16 -22.24 -29.25
CA ASN A 612 -5.99 -22.44 -28.39
C ASN A 612 -6.42 -22.77 -26.95
N LYS A 613 -6.15 -24.00 -26.51
CA LYS A 613 -6.47 -24.49 -25.17
C LYS A 613 -5.54 -23.99 -24.08
N ASN A 614 -4.42 -23.38 -24.42
CA ASN A 614 -3.38 -22.92 -23.49
C ASN A 614 -3.56 -21.46 -23.09
N SER A 615 -4.32 -20.67 -23.86
CA SER A 615 -4.76 -19.32 -23.51
C SER A 615 -6.08 -18.99 -24.18
N THR A 616 -7.00 -18.39 -23.44
CA THR A 616 -8.30 -17.92 -23.92
C THR A 616 -8.50 -16.42 -23.66
N SER A 617 -7.44 -15.72 -23.31
CA SER A 617 -7.43 -14.27 -23.08
C SER A 617 -7.92 -13.51 -24.30
N ARG A 618 -8.77 -12.53 -24.10
CA ARG A 618 -9.34 -11.70 -25.17
C ARG A 618 -8.84 -10.27 -25.17
N ARG A 619 -8.33 -9.80 -24.02
CA ARG A 619 -7.80 -8.47 -23.78
C ARG A 619 -6.45 -8.57 -23.10
N HIS A 620 -5.66 -7.52 -23.22
CA HIS A 620 -4.36 -7.40 -22.56
C HIS A 620 -4.42 -7.73 -21.05
N GLY A 621 -5.39 -7.20 -20.34
CA GLY A 621 -5.56 -7.43 -18.89
C GLY A 621 -6.12 -8.79 -18.46
N ASP A 622 -6.48 -9.67 -19.39
CA ASP A 622 -7.15 -10.94 -19.06
C ASP A 622 -6.19 -12.06 -18.63
N PHE A 623 -4.93 -12.05 -19.08
CA PHE A 623 -4.00 -13.18 -18.92
C PHE A 623 -3.88 -13.70 -17.49
N GLU A 624 -3.79 -12.81 -16.50
CA GLU A 624 -3.68 -13.17 -15.08
C GLU A 624 -4.98 -13.74 -14.50
N ARG A 625 -6.10 -13.56 -15.21
CA ARG A 625 -7.45 -14.00 -14.81
C ARG A 625 -7.96 -15.15 -15.70
N ASP A 626 -7.25 -15.46 -16.77
CA ASP A 626 -7.61 -16.54 -17.68
C ASP A 626 -7.19 -17.90 -17.08
N PRO A 627 -8.15 -18.78 -16.71
CA PRO A 627 -7.82 -20.09 -16.19
C PRO A 627 -7.02 -20.95 -17.17
N ALA A 628 -7.15 -20.75 -18.48
CA ALA A 628 -6.40 -21.51 -19.48
C ALA A 628 -4.90 -21.15 -19.42
N THR A 629 -4.59 -19.84 -19.46
CA THR A 629 -3.23 -19.32 -19.33
C THR A 629 -2.60 -19.71 -18.00
N MET A 630 -3.27 -19.45 -16.89
CA MET A 630 -2.73 -19.71 -15.56
C MET A 630 -2.54 -21.22 -15.30
N ASN A 631 -3.40 -22.09 -15.83
CA ASN A 631 -3.20 -23.53 -15.75
C ASN A 631 -2.11 -24.04 -16.70
N HIS A 632 -1.84 -23.35 -17.81
CA HIS A 632 -0.71 -23.68 -18.67
C HIS A 632 0.60 -23.36 -17.95
N ILE A 633 0.73 -22.16 -17.38
CA ILE A 633 1.87 -21.76 -16.55
C ILE A 633 2.06 -22.76 -15.38
N LEU A 634 0.97 -23.11 -14.69
CA LEU A 634 1.00 -24.04 -13.57
C LEU A 634 1.53 -25.43 -13.99
N ARG A 635 1.12 -25.93 -15.14
CA ARG A 635 1.64 -27.21 -15.70
C ARG A 635 3.13 -27.15 -16.03
N ARG A 636 3.59 -26.03 -16.60
CA ARG A 636 5.01 -25.84 -16.92
C ARG A 636 5.86 -25.80 -15.66
N ILE A 637 5.44 -25.07 -14.62
CA ILE A 637 6.12 -25.06 -13.31
C ILE A 637 6.25 -26.46 -12.73
N LEU A 638 5.17 -27.23 -12.76
CA LEU A 638 5.10 -28.56 -12.14
C LEU A 638 5.75 -29.68 -12.99
N GLY A 639 5.83 -29.51 -14.30
CA GLY A 639 6.18 -30.59 -15.23
C GLY A 639 5.15 -31.73 -15.27
N GLN A 640 4.02 -31.58 -14.60
CA GLN A 640 2.95 -32.59 -14.47
C GLN A 640 1.58 -31.93 -14.30
N ARG A 641 0.53 -32.73 -14.23
CA ARG A 641 -0.84 -32.24 -13.97
C ARG A 641 -0.95 -31.67 -12.56
N PRO A 642 -1.51 -30.44 -12.40
CA PRO A 642 -1.70 -29.83 -11.10
C PRO A 642 -2.75 -30.58 -10.24
N THR A 643 -2.53 -30.61 -8.93
CA THR A 643 -3.47 -31.17 -7.94
C THR A 643 -4.75 -30.32 -7.88
N ILE A 644 -4.59 -29.00 -7.83
CA ILE A 644 -5.69 -28.03 -7.90
C ILE A 644 -5.43 -27.08 -9.06
N ARG A 645 -6.46 -26.85 -9.87
CA ARG A 645 -6.40 -25.97 -11.04
C ARG A 645 -7.02 -24.61 -10.73
N PHE A 646 -6.55 -23.60 -11.44
CA PHE A 646 -7.26 -22.31 -11.51
C PHE A 646 -8.61 -22.50 -12.20
N ARG A 647 -9.62 -21.81 -11.69
CA ARG A 647 -10.98 -21.76 -12.23
C ARG A 647 -11.45 -20.30 -12.23
N THR A 648 -12.45 -19.98 -13.01
CA THR A 648 -13.01 -18.64 -13.13
C THR A 648 -13.50 -18.07 -11.80
N ASP A 649 -14.06 -18.93 -10.92
CA ASP A 649 -14.55 -18.55 -9.60
C ASP A 649 -13.43 -18.11 -8.62
N HIS A 650 -12.17 -18.48 -8.88
CA HIS A 650 -11.04 -18.02 -8.07
C HIS A 650 -10.73 -16.54 -8.29
N PHE A 651 -10.97 -16.03 -9.49
CA PHE A 651 -10.59 -14.67 -9.85
C PHE A 651 -11.67 -13.62 -9.58
N GLY A 652 -12.95 -14.03 -9.40
CA GLY A 652 -14.06 -13.10 -9.12
C GLY A 652 -14.22 -11.98 -10.16
N SER A 653 -15.16 -11.09 -9.93
CA SER A 653 -15.25 -9.82 -10.67
C SER A 653 -14.37 -8.77 -9.98
N PHE A 654 -13.12 -8.66 -10.37
CA PHE A 654 -12.31 -7.51 -9.98
C PHE A 654 -12.78 -6.30 -10.80
N SER A 655 -13.24 -5.24 -10.15
CA SER A 655 -13.37 -3.93 -10.78
C SER A 655 -11.99 -3.27 -10.78
N ASP A 656 -11.46 -3.02 -11.96
CA ASP A 656 -10.28 -2.19 -12.16
C ASP A 656 -10.54 -0.76 -11.74
#